data_dafab63cd85f2619239e8dc2566e6eba
#
_entry.id   dafab63cd85f2619239e8dc2566e6eba
#
_cell.length_a   1.000
_cell.length_b   1.000
_cell.length_c   1.000
_cell.angle_alpha   90.00
_cell.angle_beta   90.00
_cell.angle_gamma   90.00
#
_symmetry.space_group_name_H-M   'P 1'
#
loop_
_entity.id
_entity.type
_entity.pdbx_description
1 polymer ?
#
loop_
_entity_poly.entity_id
_entity_poly.type
_entity_poly.pdbx_seq_one_letter_code
_entity_poly.pdbx_strand_id
1 'polypeptide(L)'
;MTDTTKLAPRPHISPLAVWALLLAIFAAVYVTALFTPPLLDDADATHAQAAAHMAESGDWVTLKVNGIRYLEKPPLPYWVAASLYRVFGENAFATHLPNALAVLGCAWIAWLWCRRAWGDRAALYAALGILTSFGPFLFTRFAIPEALLTFFLMLALFCFITGLESRRPARFYVSWAALALAMLTKGLIAPVFFFAAVIPLLLLSGQWRRWRQLKPWSGLLLFLLIAAPWHILAGLRNPDQGHPVGNIPTIGNVHGFWYFYFLNEHVFRFLGTRFPHDYNRLPFVYYWVLHIVWLFPWSLFAPAALIIAWKTRHSWMQHIRKDAGQTVDFYLDHAARLDVANYVFQLKFRTRTAWLLGIFSVFTLLFFSLSTNQEYYTWPCWIPLVMLIAGMLATIEDTWEAAHRNRTGTSKVRVAGSFWVINAHILFAVVGAGVAAALILGLWESRNLPYVADIGTLLAHRGVGDYSLSMSHFFDLTGPSFAALRLPAILAAVTLLLGPTTALGLRLMRRNISSTVTVGVTSAVFLIAAHIAFARFEPMLSSKQLADTILTKGAPSDDFIVFGDQSDASSVIYYTHRFFGHPALLVMERCSPHGNGSSMLWGSCYPDAPNIFLSQDQLAKQWGHGSRHWLFAQDTKRSSVEQLLAGRLIPVQTIADKTLWTDRPL
;
A
#
# COMPACT_ATOMS: atom_id res chain seq x y z
N MET A 1 -48.63 -20.46 24.87
CA MET A 1 -47.46 -21.17 25.41
C MET A 1 -46.34 -20.98 24.39
N THR A 2 -45.54 -20.00 24.62
CA THR A 2 -44.53 -19.54 23.70
C THR A 2 -43.18 -19.89 24.28
N ASP A 3 -42.58 -20.91 23.70
CA ASP A 3 -41.20 -21.28 23.95
C ASP A 3 -40.31 -20.13 23.49
N THR A 4 -39.87 -19.32 24.43
CA THR A 4 -38.86 -18.28 24.19
C THR A 4 -37.57 -19.00 23.83
N THR A 5 -37.35 -19.18 22.55
CA THR A 5 -36.06 -19.66 22.01
C THR A 5 -34.93 -18.77 22.55
N LYS A 6 -34.34 -19.18 23.68
CA LYS A 6 -33.06 -18.65 24.16
C LYS A 6 -32.10 -18.77 22.99
N LEU A 7 -31.73 -17.65 22.42
CA LEU A 7 -30.64 -17.55 21.44
C LEU A 7 -29.43 -18.26 22.08
N ALA A 8 -29.09 -19.43 21.56
CA ALA A 8 -27.95 -20.18 22.07
C ALA A 8 -26.70 -19.30 22.08
N PRO A 9 -25.87 -19.36 23.15
CA PRO A 9 -24.68 -18.52 23.27
C PRO A 9 -23.82 -18.69 22.01
N ARG A 10 -23.51 -17.58 21.35
CA ARG A 10 -22.54 -17.56 20.25
C ARG A 10 -21.21 -18.08 20.80
N PRO A 11 -20.44 -18.87 20.03
CA PRO A 11 -19.13 -19.31 20.48
C PRO A 11 -18.29 -18.07 20.83
N HIS A 12 -17.98 -17.92 22.11
CA HIS A 12 -17.13 -16.84 22.62
C HIS A 12 -15.70 -17.12 22.12
N ILE A 13 -15.27 -16.39 21.11
CA ILE A 13 -13.86 -16.38 20.69
C ILE A 13 -13.15 -15.47 21.70
N SER A 14 -12.18 -16.00 22.43
CA SER A 14 -11.39 -15.21 23.37
C SER A 14 -10.68 -14.06 22.65
N PRO A 15 -10.94 -12.78 22.98
CA PRO A 15 -10.23 -11.67 22.36
C PRO A 15 -8.70 -11.77 22.53
N LEU A 16 -8.23 -12.31 23.65
CA LEU A 16 -6.81 -12.51 23.90
C LEU A 16 -6.19 -13.50 22.89
N ALA A 17 -6.84 -14.66 22.67
CA ALA A 17 -6.37 -15.65 21.69
C ALA A 17 -6.38 -15.08 20.26
N VAL A 18 -7.39 -14.28 19.91
CA VAL A 18 -7.46 -13.58 18.62
C VAL A 18 -6.27 -12.66 18.44
N TRP A 19 -6.02 -11.77 19.41
CA TRP A 19 -4.92 -10.83 19.31
C TRP A 19 -3.55 -11.49 19.39
N ALA A 20 -3.40 -12.56 20.15
CA ALA A 20 -2.17 -13.36 20.16
C ALA A 20 -1.86 -13.93 18.76
N LEU A 21 -2.87 -14.49 18.07
CA LEU A 21 -2.73 -14.97 16.70
C LEU A 21 -2.40 -13.81 15.72
N LEU A 22 -3.15 -12.71 15.77
CA LEU A 22 -2.98 -11.58 14.87
C LEU A 22 -1.60 -10.92 15.04
N LEU A 23 -1.14 -10.75 16.29
CA LEU A 23 0.18 -10.18 16.58
C LEU A 23 1.31 -11.14 16.18
N ALA A 24 1.12 -12.46 16.34
CA ALA A 24 2.08 -13.44 15.85
C ALA A 24 2.22 -13.40 14.33
N ILE A 25 1.09 -13.30 13.59
CA ILE A 25 1.09 -13.12 12.13
C ILE A 25 1.74 -11.79 11.77
N PHE A 26 1.38 -10.71 12.44
CA PHE A 26 1.98 -9.39 12.18
C PHE A 26 3.50 -9.42 12.40
N ALA A 27 3.96 -9.99 13.49
CA ALA A 27 5.39 -10.13 13.77
C ALA A 27 6.10 -10.95 12.67
N ALA A 28 5.54 -12.10 12.31
CA ALA A 28 6.15 -12.98 11.32
C ALA A 28 6.15 -12.42 9.89
N VAL A 29 5.12 -11.65 9.50
CA VAL A 29 4.95 -11.17 8.11
C VAL A 29 5.48 -9.76 7.91
N TYR A 30 5.29 -8.86 8.89
CA TYR A 30 5.58 -7.43 8.73
C TYR A 30 6.83 -6.99 9.50
N VAL A 31 7.04 -7.46 10.75
CA VAL A 31 8.21 -7.01 11.52
C VAL A 31 9.51 -7.59 10.95
N THR A 32 9.51 -8.85 10.52
CA THR A 32 10.69 -9.43 9.84
C THR A 32 11.07 -8.69 8.57
N ALA A 33 10.08 -8.15 7.86
CA ALA A 33 10.26 -7.40 6.63
C ALA A 33 10.80 -5.97 6.82
N LEU A 34 10.90 -5.48 8.04
CA LEU A 34 11.49 -4.17 8.32
C LEU A 34 13.01 -4.17 8.17
N PHE A 35 13.65 -5.33 8.20
CA PHE A 35 15.11 -5.47 8.19
C PHE A 35 15.66 -5.92 6.83
N THR A 36 14.84 -6.56 6.01
CA THR A 36 15.21 -7.13 4.71
C THR A 36 14.04 -7.07 3.72
N PRO A 37 14.29 -6.87 2.41
CA PRO A 37 15.54 -6.43 1.81
C PRO A 37 15.97 -5.04 2.25
N PRO A 38 17.16 -4.55 1.86
CA PRO A 38 17.55 -3.14 2.03
C PRO A 38 16.62 -2.24 1.22
N LEU A 39 16.75 -0.91 1.38
CA LEU A 39 15.96 0.04 0.60
C LEU A 39 16.12 -0.20 -0.90
N LEU A 40 15.00 -0.22 -1.59
CA LEU A 40 14.93 -0.47 -3.02
C LEU A 40 15.18 0.81 -3.80
N ASP A 41 15.62 0.67 -5.05
CA ASP A 41 15.76 1.81 -5.96
C ASP A 41 14.40 2.45 -6.29
N ASP A 42 14.42 3.63 -6.90
CA ASP A 42 13.30 4.48 -7.24
C ASP A 42 12.56 5.02 -5.98
N ALA A 43 11.27 4.80 -5.85
CA ALA A 43 10.42 5.45 -4.86
C ALA A 43 10.87 5.22 -3.41
N ASP A 44 11.29 4.00 -3.04
CA ASP A 44 11.62 3.64 -1.67
C ASP A 44 12.81 4.44 -1.13
N ALA A 45 13.96 4.38 -1.83
CA ALA A 45 15.14 5.11 -1.44
C ALA A 45 15.01 6.62 -1.67
N THR A 46 14.24 7.07 -2.66
CA THR A 46 13.95 8.50 -2.90
C THR A 46 13.19 9.11 -1.72
N HIS A 47 12.15 8.43 -1.22
CA HIS A 47 11.42 8.90 -0.04
C HIS A 47 12.29 8.85 1.22
N ALA A 48 13.14 7.82 1.35
CA ALA A 48 14.09 7.73 2.45
C ALA A 48 15.12 8.87 2.43
N GLN A 49 15.67 9.23 1.25
CA GLN A 49 16.56 10.39 1.10
C GLN A 49 15.90 11.70 1.54
N ALA A 50 14.64 11.93 1.13
CA ALA A 50 13.91 13.14 1.54
C ALA A 50 13.76 13.23 3.07
N ALA A 51 13.49 12.10 3.73
CA ALA A 51 13.40 12.03 5.19
C ALA A 51 14.78 12.20 5.88
N ALA A 52 15.84 11.61 5.31
CA ALA A 52 17.19 11.75 5.80
C ALA A 52 17.66 13.20 5.72
N HIS A 53 17.50 13.85 4.56
CA HIS A 53 17.81 15.26 4.40
C HIS A 53 17.05 16.15 5.39
N MET A 54 15.79 15.88 5.65
CA MET A 54 14.97 16.59 6.66
C MET A 54 15.54 16.41 8.07
N ALA A 55 15.95 15.19 8.43
CA ALA A 55 16.52 14.89 9.74
C ALA A 55 17.87 15.59 9.96
N GLU A 56 18.70 15.67 8.91
CA GLU A 56 20.04 16.26 8.95
C GLU A 56 20.01 17.78 8.89
N SER A 57 19.29 18.35 7.92
CA SER A 57 19.23 19.81 7.69
C SER A 57 18.38 20.55 8.72
N GLY A 58 17.44 19.87 9.37
CA GLY A 58 16.43 20.50 10.22
C GLY A 58 15.37 21.29 9.45
N ASP A 59 15.32 21.21 8.13
CA ASP A 59 14.24 21.80 7.33
C ASP A 59 13.03 20.85 7.26
N TRP A 60 12.04 21.08 8.12
CA TRP A 60 10.81 20.30 8.21
C TRP A 60 9.71 20.77 7.24
N VAL A 61 10.01 21.72 6.37
CA VAL A 61 9.03 22.32 5.45
C VAL A 61 9.28 21.92 4.01
N THR A 62 10.49 22.16 3.48
CA THR A 62 10.82 21.89 2.09
C THR A 62 11.55 20.55 1.97
N LEU A 63 10.92 19.60 1.31
CA LEU A 63 11.56 18.32 0.99
C LEU A 63 12.64 18.52 -0.06
N LYS A 64 13.77 17.83 0.10
CA LYS A 64 14.84 17.79 -0.89
C LYS A 64 15.38 16.37 -1.03
N VAL A 65 15.77 16.02 -2.25
CA VAL A 65 16.38 14.74 -2.62
C VAL A 65 17.60 15.06 -3.47
N ASN A 66 18.75 14.55 -3.10
CA ASN A 66 20.05 14.89 -3.74
C ASN A 66 20.27 16.41 -3.87
N GLY A 67 19.79 17.19 -2.90
CA GLY A 67 19.83 18.65 -2.90
C GLY A 67 18.75 19.35 -3.73
N ILE A 68 18.01 18.64 -4.59
CA ILE A 68 16.94 19.17 -5.44
C ILE A 68 15.63 19.25 -4.67
N ARG A 69 14.84 20.33 -4.88
CA ARG A 69 13.51 20.49 -4.27
C ARG A 69 12.55 19.40 -4.74
N TYR A 70 11.88 18.76 -3.79
CA TYR A 70 10.89 17.71 -4.01
C TYR A 70 9.51 18.18 -3.53
N LEU A 71 8.74 18.82 -4.42
CA LEU A 71 7.49 19.51 -4.08
C LEU A 71 6.24 18.64 -4.25
N GLU A 72 6.40 17.39 -4.66
CA GLU A 72 5.32 16.48 -5.05
C GLU A 72 4.46 16.01 -3.87
N LYS A 73 5.06 15.82 -2.72
CA LYS A 73 4.44 15.11 -1.60
C LYS A 73 4.24 15.98 -0.35
N PRO A 74 3.16 15.78 0.41
CA PRO A 74 2.98 16.42 1.70
C PRO A 74 3.86 15.77 2.78
N PRO A 75 4.03 16.42 3.96
CA PRO A 75 5.18 16.19 4.82
C PRO A 75 5.04 15.04 5.81
N LEU A 76 3.84 14.59 6.17
CA LEU A 76 3.63 13.73 7.34
C LEU A 76 4.41 12.41 7.28
N PRO A 77 4.48 11.68 6.14
CA PRO A 77 5.30 10.47 6.06
C PRO A 77 6.78 10.74 6.35
N TYR A 78 7.29 11.87 5.86
CA TYR A 78 8.70 12.27 6.04
C TYR A 78 8.96 12.77 7.47
N TRP A 79 8.02 13.50 8.08
CA TRP A 79 8.12 13.88 9.50
C TRP A 79 8.25 12.66 10.39
N VAL A 80 7.44 11.64 10.14
CA VAL A 80 7.48 10.39 10.93
C VAL A 80 8.80 9.67 10.70
N ALA A 81 9.22 9.46 9.45
CA ALA A 81 10.47 8.78 9.11
C ALA A 81 11.69 9.55 9.64
N ALA A 82 11.77 10.87 9.43
CA ALA A 82 12.86 11.72 9.94
C ALA A 82 12.96 11.72 11.47
N SER A 83 11.80 11.69 12.16
CA SER A 83 11.78 11.55 13.62
C SER A 83 12.33 10.21 14.09
N LEU A 84 11.99 9.12 13.37
CA LEU A 84 12.51 7.78 13.65
C LEU A 84 14.02 7.67 13.34
N TYR A 85 14.51 8.36 12.30
CA TYR A 85 15.94 8.41 11.99
C TYR A 85 16.75 9.06 13.11
N ARG A 86 16.20 10.07 13.80
CA ARG A 86 16.85 10.68 14.97
C ARG A 86 16.93 9.74 16.18
N VAL A 87 16.05 8.74 16.26
CA VAL A 87 16.01 7.78 17.38
C VAL A 87 16.75 6.49 17.06
N PHE A 88 16.51 5.92 15.87
CA PHE A 88 17.00 4.58 15.47
C PHE A 88 18.13 4.64 14.43
N GLY A 89 18.53 5.84 13.98
CA GLY A 89 19.44 6.01 12.85
C GLY A 89 18.76 5.79 11.51
N GLU A 90 19.46 6.16 10.44
CA GLU A 90 18.99 5.97 9.06
C GLU A 90 19.17 4.53 8.62
N ASN A 91 18.08 3.82 8.46
CA ASN A 91 18.08 2.41 8.06
C ASN A 91 16.69 2.00 7.54
N ALA A 92 16.62 0.83 6.91
CA ALA A 92 15.38 0.28 6.34
C ALA A 92 14.30 0.08 7.42
N PHE A 93 14.68 -0.35 8.64
CA PHE A 93 13.73 -0.51 9.74
C PHE A 93 12.99 0.79 10.07
N ALA A 94 13.72 1.88 10.28
CA ALA A 94 13.12 3.18 10.61
C ALA A 94 12.29 3.75 9.45
N THR A 95 12.67 3.44 8.20
CA THR A 95 11.94 3.85 6.99
C THR A 95 10.58 3.15 6.88
N HIS A 96 10.53 1.84 7.06
CA HIS A 96 9.33 1.04 6.81
C HIS A 96 8.42 0.88 8.04
N LEU A 97 8.90 1.11 9.26
CA LEU A 97 8.14 0.97 10.50
C LEU A 97 6.80 1.72 10.50
N PRO A 98 6.69 2.97 10.00
CA PRO A 98 5.42 3.68 9.94
C PRO A 98 4.36 2.94 9.13
N ASN A 99 4.73 2.37 7.98
CA ASN A 99 3.80 1.63 7.11
C ASN A 99 3.34 0.32 7.75
N ALA A 100 4.24 -0.42 8.39
CA ALA A 100 3.87 -1.64 9.13
C ALA A 100 2.90 -1.33 10.28
N LEU A 101 3.17 -0.29 11.07
CA LEU A 101 2.27 0.14 12.15
C LEU A 101 0.92 0.64 11.62
N ALA A 102 0.88 1.30 10.46
CA ALA A 102 -0.35 1.72 9.80
C ALA A 102 -1.23 0.52 9.42
N VAL A 103 -0.64 -0.57 8.89
CA VAL A 103 -1.38 -1.82 8.58
C VAL A 103 -1.93 -2.47 9.84
N LEU A 104 -1.14 -2.54 10.92
CA LEU A 104 -1.62 -3.04 12.20
C LEU A 104 -2.77 -2.17 12.73
N GLY A 105 -2.66 -0.85 12.62
CA GLY A 105 -3.71 0.10 12.97
C GLY A 105 -4.98 -0.09 12.13
N CYS A 106 -4.86 -0.35 10.82
CA CYS A 106 -5.97 -0.70 9.94
C CYS A 106 -6.65 -2.00 10.38
N ALA A 107 -5.88 -3.04 10.71
CA ALA A 107 -6.40 -4.31 11.21
C ALA A 107 -7.15 -4.11 12.55
N TRP A 108 -6.64 -3.27 13.43
CA TRP A 108 -7.27 -2.94 14.70
C TRP A 108 -8.59 -2.17 14.51
N ILE A 109 -8.59 -1.13 13.67
CA ILE A 109 -9.82 -0.39 13.35
C ILE A 109 -10.86 -1.31 12.72
N ALA A 110 -10.47 -2.14 11.76
CA ALA A 110 -11.34 -3.11 11.11
C ALA A 110 -11.91 -4.12 12.10
N TRP A 111 -11.10 -4.61 13.04
CA TRP A 111 -11.55 -5.48 14.12
C TRP A 111 -12.62 -4.81 14.99
N LEU A 112 -12.38 -3.60 15.48
CA LEU A 112 -13.34 -2.83 16.28
C LEU A 112 -14.64 -2.56 15.52
N TRP A 113 -14.52 -2.18 14.26
CA TRP A 113 -15.64 -1.80 13.40
C TRP A 113 -16.49 -3.01 13.02
N CYS A 114 -15.86 -4.07 12.52
CA CYS A 114 -16.56 -5.31 12.14
C CYS A 114 -17.18 -6.02 13.34
N ARG A 115 -16.50 -6.01 14.51
CA ARG A 115 -17.08 -6.52 15.75
C ARG A 115 -18.40 -5.88 16.08
N ARG A 116 -18.48 -4.55 15.95
CA ARG A 116 -19.72 -3.80 16.22
C ARG A 116 -20.79 -4.02 15.15
N ALA A 117 -20.41 -4.17 13.87
CA ALA A 117 -21.33 -4.30 12.76
C ALA A 117 -21.85 -5.74 12.57
N TRP A 118 -20.99 -6.75 12.67
CA TRP A 118 -21.28 -8.16 12.34
C TRP A 118 -20.88 -9.15 13.44
N GLY A 119 -20.22 -8.73 14.52
CA GLY A 119 -19.83 -9.57 15.64
C GLY A 119 -18.38 -10.07 15.60
N ASP A 120 -18.01 -10.89 16.60
CA ASP A 120 -16.61 -11.30 16.87
C ASP A 120 -16.00 -12.12 15.71
N ARG A 121 -16.80 -12.95 15.04
CA ARG A 121 -16.34 -13.75 13.89
C ARG A 121 -15.90 -12.84 12.72
N ALA A 122 -16.73 -11.86 12.37
CA ALA A 122 -16.41 -10.89 11.34
C ALA A 122 -15.18 -10.04 11.70
N ALA A 123 -15.03 -9.70 12.97
CA ALA A 123 -13.86 -8.97 13.48
C ALA A 123 -12.56 -9.75 13.26
N LEU A 124 -12.56 -11.04 13.64
CA LEU A 124 -11.42 -11.93 13.41
C LEU A 124 -11.08 -12.02 11.91
N TYR A 125 -12.09 -12.27 11.07
CA TYR A 125 -11.88 -12.44 9.63
C TYR A 125 -11.40 -11.15 8.95
N ALA A 126 -11.90 -9.99 9.36
CA ALA A 126 -11.47 -8.70 8.82
C ALA A 126 -10.00 -8.40 9.17
N ALA A 127 -9.63 -8.51 10.44
CA ALA A 127 -8.26 -8.26 10.86
C ALA A 127 -7.28 -9.28 10.26
N LEU A 128 -7.65 -10.58 10.27
CA LEU A 128 -6.86 -11.63 9.63
C LEU A 128 -6.72 -11.38 8.13
N GLY A 129 -7.82 -11.00 7.46
CA GLY A 129 -7.83 -10.69 6.04
C GLY A 129 -6.90 -9.56 5.66
N ILE A 130 -6.85 -8.50 6.44
CA ILE A 130 -5.95 -7.36 6.21
C ILE A 130 -4.50 -7.79 6.36
N LEU A 131 -4.17 -8.52 7.44
CA LEU A 131 -2.79 -8.94 7.71
C LEU A 131 -2.28 -10.03 6.76
N THR A 132 -3.16 -10.72 6.05
CA THR A 132 -2.79 -11.85 5.19
C THR A 132 -3.20 -11.68 3.72
N SER A 133 -3.64 -10.50 3.30
CA SER A 133 -3.83 -10.16 1.89
C SER A 133 -2.50 -9.79 1.23
N PHE A 134 -2.34 -10.17 -0.03
CA PHE A 134 -1.10 -9.98 -0.78
C PHE A 134 -0.74 -8.51 -1.01
N GLY A 135 -1.71 -7.64 -1.33
CA GLY A 135 -1.46 -6.22 -1.57
C GLY A 135 -0.88 -5.48 -0.36
N PRO A 136 -1.52 -5.50 0.82
CA PRO A 136 -0.93 -4.93 2.04
C PRO A 136 0.45 -5.48 2.38
N PHE A 137 0.67 -6.79 2.18
CA PHE A 137 1.98 -7.40 2.33
C PHE A 137 3.03 -6.79 1.41
N LEU A 138 2.75 -6.69 0.11
CA LEU A 138 3.72 -6.22 -0.87
C LEU A 138 4.07 -4.75 -0.65
N PHE A 139 3.05 -3.90 -0.61
CA PHE A 139 3.25 -2.44 -0.64
C PHE A 139 3.59 -1.81 0.72
N THR A 140 3.69 -2.58 1.81
CA THR A 140 4.33 -2.11 3.05
C THR A 140 5.85 -2.19 3.02
N ARG A 141 6.42 -2.82 1.99
CA ARG A 141 7.87 -2.94 1.77
C ARG A 141 8.46 -1.79 0.97
N PHE A 142 7.65 -0.80 0.69
CA PHE A 142 8.05 0.44 0.03
C PHE A 142 7.67 1.63 0.93
N ALA A 143 8.50 2.65 0.98
CA ALA A 143 8.25 3.86 1.77
C ALA A 143 7.20 4.78 1.10
N ILE A 144 6.07 4.23 0.64
CA ILE A 144 4.98 4.96 0.01
C ILE A 144 3.91 5.38 1.03
N PRO A 145 3.21 6.50 0.81
CA PRO A 145 2.29 7.07 1.80
C PRO A 145 0.95 6.34 1.95
N GLU A 146 0.65 5.35 1.12
CA GLU A 146 -0.67 4.72 0.99
C GLU A 146 -1.14 4.02 2.26
N ALA A 147 -0.24 3.33 2.97
CA ALA A 147 -0.61 2.66 4.22
C ALA A 147 -1.03 3.66 5.30
N LEU A 148 -0.25 4.73 5.48
CA LEU A 148 -0.58 5.81 6.41
C LEU A 148 -1.88 6.54 6.01
N LEU A 149 -2.04 6.88 4.73
CA LEU A 149 -3.26 7.49 4.19
C LEU A 149 -4.48 6.62 4.52
N THR A 150 -4.38 5.32 4.25
CA THR A 150 -5.46 4.37 4.50
C THR A 150 -5.82 4.30 5.99
N PHE A 151 -4.82 4.24 6.86
CA PHE A 151 -5.04 4.25 8.30
C PHE A 151 -5.82 5.49 8.77
N PHE A 152 -5.40 6.68 8.35
CA PHE A 152 -6.07 7.91 8.74
C PHE A 152 -7.46 8.04 8.13
N LEU A 153 -7.67 7.62 6.87
CA LEU A 153 -9.00 7.59 6.25
C LEU A 153 -9.93 6.61 6.96
N MET A 154 -9.46 5.40 7.30
CA MET A 154 -10.24 4.42 8.04
C MET A 154 -10.58 4.93 9.44
N LEU A 155 -9.64 5.57 10.12
CA LEU A 155 -9.88 6.19 11.42
C LEU A 155 -10.94 7.32 11.32
N ALA A 156 -10.82 8.17 10.30
CA ALA A 156 -11.78 9.25 10.06
C ALA A 156 -13.20 8.70 9.80
N LEU A 157 -13.34 7.71 8.91
CA LEU A 157 -14.63 7.07 8.59
C LEU A 157 -15.22 6.32 9.78
N PHE A 158 -14.40 5.58 10.54
CA PHE A 158 -14.83 4.87 11.74
C PHE A 158 -15.32 5.82 12.84
N CYS A 159 -14.57 6.88 13.10
CA CYS A 159 -14.97 7.91 14.07
C CYS A 159 -16.22 8.65 13.60
N PHE A 160 -16.36 8.94 12.31
CA PHE A 160 -17.55 9.56 11.75
C PHE A 160 -18.80 8.70 11.96
N ILE A 161 -18.79 7.44 11.49
CA ILE A 161 -19.98 6.57 11.59
C ILE A 161 -20.33 6.25 13.04
N THR A 162 -19.34 6.03 13.90
CA THR A 162 -19.58 5.80 15.32
C THR A 162 -20.02 7.08 16.05
N GLY A 163 -19.64 8.26 15.56
CA GLY A 163 -20.12 9.56 16.00
C GLY A 163 -21.61 9.75 15.70
N LEU A 164 -22.06 9.36 14.48
CA LEU A 164 -23.48 9.36 14.10
C LEU A 164 -24.36 8.53 15.04
N GLU A 165 -23.82 7.38 15.50
CA GLU A 165 -24.56 6.47 16.38
C GLU A 165 -24.56 6.95 17.85
N SER A 166 -23.40 7.31 18.37
CA SER A 166 -23.24 7.66 19.80
C SER A 166 -23.60 9.10 20.14
N ARG A 167 -23.75 9.94 19.13
CA ARG A 167 -23.94 11.40 19.26
C ARG A 167 -22.86 12.09 20.08
N ARG A 168 -21.66 11.49 20.23
CA ARG A 168 -20.55 12.07 21.00
C ARG A 168 -19.75 13.03 20.13
N PRO A 169 -19.70 14.34 20.45
CA PRO A 169 -18.99 15.34 19.64
C PRO A 169 -17.51 15.01 19.43
N ALA A 170 -16.85 14.45 20.45
CA ALA A 170 -15.43 14.11 20.39
C ALA A 170 -15.08 13.20 19.19
N ARG A 171 -15.97 12.28 18.79
CA ARG A 171 -15.72 11.41 17.65
C ARG A 171 -15.68 12.16 16.33
N PHE A 172 -16.49 13.19 16.16
CA PHE A 172 -16.42 14.04 14.97
C PHE A 172 -15.13 14.85 14.93
N TYR A 173 -14.66 15.36 16.07
CA TYR A 173 -13.36 16.05 16.11
C TYR A 173 -12.20 15.12 15.81
N VAL A 174 -12.20 13.88 16.32
CA VAL A 174 -11.19 12.87 15.93
C VAL A 174 -11.28 12.56 14.44
N SER A 175 -12.50 12.47 13.87
CA SER A 175 -12.69 12.28 12.43
C SER A 175 -12.07 13.42 11.61
N TRP A 176 -12.31 14.68 12.00
CA TRP A 176 -11.72 15.84 11.33
C TRP A 176 -10.21 15.91 11.47
N ALA A 177 -9.67 15.61 12.66
CA ALA A 177 -8.22 15.56 12.88
C ALA A 177 -7.56 14.45 12.06
N ALA A 178 -8.15 13.25 12.03
CA ALA A 178 -7.65 12.15 11.21
C ALA A 178 -7.70 12.49 9.71
N LEU A 179 -8.74 13.19 9.26
CA LEU A 179 -8.84 13.67 7.87
C LEU A 179 -7.75 14.69 7.54
N ALA A 180 -7.43 15.59 8.46
CA ALA A 180 -6.33 16.56 8.30
C ALA A 180 -4.97 15.85 8.21
N LEU A 181 -4.73 14.84 9.05
CA LEU A 181 -3.51 14.01 8.97
C LEU A 181 -3.46 13.20 7.66
N ALA A 182 -4.60 12.70 7.18
CA ALA A 182 -4.69 12.06 5.85
C ALA A 182 -4.32 13.03 4.72
N MET A 183 -4.76 14.29 4.80
CA MET A 183 -4.37 15.34 3.85
C MET A 183 -2.87 15.65 3.91
N LEU A 184 -2.29 15.72 5.10
CA LEU A 184 -0.83 15.87 5.28
C LEU A 184 -0.05 14.62 4.87
N THR A 185 -0.72 13.50 4.60
CA THR A 185 -0.11 12.25 4.11
C THR A 185 -0.05 12.19 2.59
N LYS A 186 -1.14 12.56 1.89
CA LYS A 186 -1.21 12.42 0.41
C LYS A 186 -2.01 13.52 -0.30
N GLY A 187 -2.33 14.62 0.38
CA GLY A 187 -2.96 15.80 -0.22
C GLY A 187 -4.48 15.71 -0.39
N LEU A 188 -5.01 16.42 -1.40
CA LEU A 188 -6.44 16.64 -1.60
C LEU A 188 -7.26 15.37 -1.83
N ILE A 189 -6.63 14.27 -2.22
CA ILE A 189 -7.31 13.00 -2.44
C ILE A 189 -8.00 12.49 -1.16
N ALA A 190 -7.44 12.81 0.01
CA ALA A 190 -7.99 12.38 1.29
C ALA A 190 -9.37 12.98 1.58
N PRO A 191 -9.57 14.30 1.58
CA PRO A 191 -10.92 14.88 1.74
C PRO A 191 -11.87 14.50 0.59
N VAL A 192 -11.38 14.37 -0.65
CA VAL A 192 -12.21 13.93 -1.79
C VAL A 192 -12.80 12.54 -1.50
N PHE A 193 -12.01 11.57 -1.12
CA PHE A 193 -12.48 10.21 -0.85
C PHE A 193 -13.39 10.13 0.36
N PHE A 194 -13.07 10.87 1.42
CA PHE A 194 -13.89 10.92 2.62
C PHE A 194 -15.28 11.48 2.31
N PHE A 195 -15.37 12.66 1.68
CA PHE A 195 -16.64 13.30 1.39
C PHE A 195 -17.43 12.58 0.31
N ALA A 196 -16.78 11.97 -0.67
CA ALA A 196 -17.44 11.14 -1.69
C ALA A 196 -18.17 9.93 -1.08
N ALA A 197 -17.73 9.42 0.06
CA ALA A 197 -18.41 8.36 0.77
C ALA A 197 -19.44 8.88 1.78
N VAL A 198 -19.08 9.92 2.54
CA VAL A 198 -19.89 10.44 3.65
C VAL A 198 -21.14 11.18 3.16
N ILE A 199 -21.03 12.03 2.13
CA ILE A 199 -22.16 12.82 1.64
C ILE A 199 -23.28 11.93 1.12
N PRO A 200 -23.05 10.93 0.22
CA PRO A 200 -24.11 10.03 -0.21
C PRO A 200 -24.72 9.23 0.96
N LEU A 201 -23.90 8.78 1.92
CA LEU A 201 -24.44 8.11 3.11
C LEU A 201 -25.38 9.00 3.91
N LEU A 202 -25.01 10.26 4.15
CA LEU A 202 -25.85 11.23 4.87
C LEU A 202 -27.16 11.49 4.14
N LEU A 203 -27.13 11.61 2.82
CA LEU A 203 -28.33 11.80 1.98
C LEU A 203 -29.24 10.56 2.03
N LEU A 204 -28.68 9.36 1.81
CA LEU A 204 -29.43 8.10 1.81
C LEU A 204 -30.05 7.80 3.17
N SER A 205 -29.32 8.09 4.26
CA SER A 205 -29.78 7.84 5.63
C SER A 205 -30.64 8.96 6.21
N GLY A 206 -30.82 10.08 5.52
CA GLY A 206 -31.54 11.27 6.02
C GLY A 206 -30.83 12.01 7.16
N GLN A 207 -29.58 11.63 7.51
CA GLN A 207 -28.83 12.23 8.61
C GLN A 207 -28.30 13.64 8.28
N TRP A 208 -28.30 14.06 7.02
CA TRP A 208 -27.95 15.42 6.61
C TRP A 208 -28.79 16.50 7.33
N ARG A 209 -30.03 16.17 7.71
CA ARG A 209 -30.91 17.08 8.49
C ARG A 209 -30.35 17.44 9.86
N ARG A 210 -29.40 16.64 10.39
CA ARG A 210 -28.72 16.83 11.67
C ARG A 210 -27.31 17.40 11.49
N TRP A 211 -27.05 18.11 10.40
CA TRP A 211 -25.72 18.61 10.01
C TRP A 211 -24.99 19.37 11.12
N ARG A 212 -25.71 20.12 12.00
CA ARG A 212 -25.11 20.84 13.14
C ARG A 212 -24.45 19.89 14.14
N GLN A 213 -24.95 18.67 14.28
CA GLN A 213 -24.36 17.66 15.18
C GLN A 213 -23.05 17.10 14.64
N LEU A 214 -22.80 17.19 13.33
CA LEU A 214 -21.59 16.75 12.66
C LEU A 214 -20.41 17.70 12.93
N LYS A 215 -20.63 18.81 13.61
CA LYS A 215 -19.63 19.83 13.93
C LYS A 215 -18.89 20.37 12.69
N PRO A 216 -19.58 20.76 11.59
CA PRO A 216 -18.90 21.10 10.35
C PRO A 216 -17.95 22.28 10.49
N TRP A 217 -18.38 23.39 11.11
CA TRP A 217 -17.57 24.61 11.22
C TRP A 217 -16.41 24.47 12.18
N SER A 218 -16.65 23.99 13.41
CA SER A 218 -15.58 23.77 14.39
C SER A 218 -14.65 22.61 14.00
N GLY A 219 -15.18 21.60 13.30
CA GLY A 219 -14.38 20.53 12.74
C GLY A 219 -13.52 21.00 11.56
N LEU A 220 -14.08 21.82 10.65
CA LEU A 220 -13.32 22.44 9.57
C LEU A 220 -12.21 23.36 10.13
N LEU A 221 -12.50 24.13 11.17
CA LEU A 221 -11.48 24.93 11.83
C LEU A 221 -10.34 24.05 12.36
N LEU A 222 -10.66 22.95 13.05
CA LEU A 222 -9.65 21.99 13.52
C LEU A 222 -8.85 21.38 12.37
N PHE A 223 -9.52 21.00 11.29
CA PHE A 223 -8.88 20.49 10.08
C PHE A 223 -7.89 21.50 9.50
N LEU A 224 -8.30 22.76 9.37
CA LEU A 224 -7.44 23.81 8.85
C LEU A 224 -6.28 24.14 9.79
N LEU A 225 -6.51 24.16 11.11
CA LEU A 225 -5.42 24.35 12.09
C LEU A 225 -4.33 23.29 12.02
N ILE A 226 -4.68 22.06 11.62
CA ILE A 226 -3.70 20.96 11.47
C ILE A 226 -3.08 20.96 10.07
N ALA A 227 -3.89 21.08 9.01
CA ALA A 227 -3.42 20.88 7.64
C ALA A 227 -2.83 22.15 7.00
N ALA A 228 -3.41 23.34 7.25
CA ALA A 228 -3.03 24.56 6.54
C ALA A 228 -1.62 25.09 6.87
N PRO A 229 -1.10 25.01 8.13
CA PRO A 229 0.17 25.64 8.47
C PRO A 229 1.32 25.18 7.56
N TRP A 230 1.45 23.87 7.33
CA TRP A 230 2.50 23.39 6.45
C TRP A 230 2.30 23.83 5.00
N HIS A 231 1.08 23.75 4.46
CA HIS A 231 0.82 24.15 3.09
C HIS A 231 1.13 25.64 2.86
N ILE A 232 0.80 26.49 3.84
CA ILE A 232 1.12 27.92 3.79
C ILE A 232 2.64 28.12 3.82
N LEU A 233 3.34 27.48 4.76
CA LEU A 233 4.80 27.61 4.88
C LEU A 233 5.53 27.06 3.64
N ALA A 234 5.09 25.93 3.09
CA ALA A 234 5.64 25.37 1.87
C ALA A 234 5.47 26.32 0.68
N GLY A 235 4.30 26.94 0.55
CA GLY A 235 4.07 27.96 -0.49
C GLY A 235 4.93 29.22 -0.33
N LEU A 236 5.06 29.72 0.90
CA LEU A 236 5.89 30.90 1.17
C LEU A 236 7.39 30.66 0.95
N ARG A 237 7.89 29.43 1.24
CA ARG A 237 9.29 29.07 1.04
C ARG A 237 9.63 28.67 -0.39
N ASN A 238 8.63 28.31 -1.19
CA ASN A 238 8.81 27.87 -2.57
C ASN A 238 7.87 28.69 -3.50
N PRO A 239 8.10 30.01 -3.64
CA PRO A 239 7.30 30.87 -4.53
C PRO A 239 7.64 30.62 -6.00
N ASP A 240 6.84 31.19 -6.89
CA ASP A 240 7.17 31.29 -8.31
C ASP A 240 8.53 31.96 -8.49
N GLN A 241 9.30 31.50 -9.50
CA GLN A 241 10.58 32.12 -9.89
C GLN A 241 10.46 32.68 -11.30
N GLY A 242 11.03 33.86 -11.52
CA GLY A 242 10.98 34.54 -12.79
C GLY A 242 9.56 34.86 -13.27
N HIS A 243 9.29 34.58 -14.54
CA HIS A 243 8.00 34.75 -15.19
C HIS A 243 7.53 33.43 -15.82
N PRO A 244 7.10 32.47 -15.03
CA PRO A 244 6.68 31.17 -15.57
C PRO A 244 5.42 31.31 -16.43
N VAL A 245 5.42 30.65 -17.58
CA VAL A 245 4.29 30.66 -18.53
C VAL A 245 3.95 29.21 -18.90
N GLY A 246 2.69 28.85 -18.72
CA GLY A 246 2.21 27.50 -19.05
C GLY A 246 2.67 26.43 -18.05
N ASN A 247 2.68 25.17 -18.48
CA ASN A 247 2.90 24.01 -17.62
C ASN A 247 4.33 23.44 -17.72
N ILE A 248 5.14 23.88 -18.66
CA ILE A 248 6.52 23.43 -18.87
C ILE A 248 7.46 24.48 -18.30
N PRO A 249 8.21 24.19 -17.22
CA PRO A 249 9.16 25.13 -16.64
C PRO A 249 10.40 25.28 -17.51
N THR A 250 11.11 26.37 -17.33
CA THR A 250 12.45 26.59 -17.87
C THR A 250 13.38 27.03 -16.74
N ILE A 251 14.69 26.96 -16.95
CA ILE A 251 15.68 27.38 -15.92
C ILE A 251 15.40 28.81 -15.48
N GLY A 252 15.12 29.01 -14.21
CA GLY A 252 14.82 30.31 -13.61
C GLY A 252 13.38 30.82 -13.84
N ASN A 253 12.57 30.16 -14.64
CA ASN A 253 11.15 30.48 -14.82
C ASN A 253 10.31 29.25 -14.48
N VAL A 254 9.95 29.10 -13.23
CA VAL A 254 9.27 27.91 -12.71
C VAL A 254 8.18 28.32 -11.72
N HIS A 255 6.99 27.74 -11.89
CA HIS A 255 5.93 27.91 -10.92
C HIS A 255 6.29 27.30 -9.59
N GLY A 256 5.91 27.96 -8.49
CA GLY A 256 6.16 27.56 -7.13
C GLY A 256 5.25 26.44 -6.64
N PHE A 257 5.33 26.21 -5.33
CA PHE A 257 4.61 25.11 -4.65
C PHE A 257 3.10 25.13 -4.93
N TRP A 258 2.43 26.27 -4.89
CA TRP A 258 0.97 26.33 -5.06
C TRP A 258 0.53 25.77 -6.41
N TYR A 259 1.19 26.19 -7.49
CA TYR A 259 0.88 25.71 -8.83
C TYR A 259 1.27 24.22 -8.96
N PHE A 260 2.51 23.89 -8.62
CA PHE A 260 2.99 22.53 -8.79
C PHE A 260 2.17 21.52 -7.98
N TYR A 261 1.97 21.79 -6.69
CA TYR A 261 1.29 20.86 -5.81
C TYR A 261 -0.20 20.76 -6.08
N PHE A 262 -0.93 21.89 -6.17
CA PHE A 262 -2.38 21.84 -6.30
C PHE A 262 -2.86 21.64 -7.74
N LEU A 263 -2.22 22.23 -8.73
CA LEU A 263 -2.64 22.09 -10.12
C LEU A 263 -1.92 20.93 -10.80
N ASN A 264 -0.58 20.91 -10.82
CA ASN A 264 0.17 19.90 -11.56
C ASN A 264 0.00 18.50 -10.95
N GLU A 265 0.18 18.34 -9.61
CA GLU A 265 0.12 17.04 -8.95
C GLU A 265 -1.29 16.53 -8.67
N HIS A 266 -2.31 17.38 -8.61
CA HIS A 266 -3.67 16.93 -8.36
C HIS A 266 -4.55 17.03 -9.60
N VAL A 267 -4.66 18.20 -10.24
CA VAL A 267 -5.57 18.40 -11.38
C VAL A 267 -4.99 17.81 -12.66
N PHE A 268 -3.77 18.21 -13.04
CA PHE A 268 -3.17 17.75 -14.31
C PHE A 268 -2.77 16.29 -14.25
N ARG A 269 -2.37 15.78 -13.08
CA ARG A 269 -2.16 14.33 -12.87
C ARG A 269 -3.46 13.53 -13.06
N PHE A 270 -4.59 14.03 -12.55
CA PHE A 270 -5.89 13.40 -12.77
C PHE A 270 -6.26 13.39 -14.27
N LEU A 271 -6.03 14.49 -14.96
CA LEU A 271 -6.30 14.63 -16.40
C LEU A 271 -5.27 13.91 -17.29
N GLY A 272 -4.12 13.50 -16.74
CA GLY A 272 -3.03 12.87 -17.48
C GLY A 272 -2.19 13.85 -18.32
N THR A 273 -2.16 15.11 -17.92
CA THR A 273 -1.41 16.20 -18.55
C THR A 273 -0.34 16.80 -17.64
N ARG A 274 0.02 16.07 -16.57
CA ARG A 274 1.08 16.45 -15.61
C ARG A 274 2.45 16.55 -16.28
N PHE A 275 3.26 17.50 -15.84
CA PHE A 275 4.67 17.60 -16.19
C PHE A 275 5.55 17.46 -14.92
N PRO A 276 6.66 16.67 -14.95
CA PRO A 276 7.08 15.74 -15.99
C PRO A 276 6.18 14.50 -16.09
N HIS A 277 6.29 13.79 -17.22
CA HIS A 277 5.53 12.56 -17.48
C HIS A 277 6.39 11.36 -17.04
N ASP A 278 6.20 10.90 -15.80
CA ASP A 278 7.05 9.89 -15.17
C ASP A 278 6.38 8.52 -14.98
N TYR A 279 5.24 8.29 -15.64
CA TYR A 279 4.53 7.01 -15.52
C TYR A 279 3.60 6.69 -16.69
N ASN A 280 3.39 5.40 -16.93
CA ASN A 280 2.45 4.88 -17.90
C ASN A 280 1.10 4.57 -17.25
N ARG A 281 0.00 4.73 -17.99
CA ARG A 281 -1.34 4.33 -17.53
C ARG A 281 -1.52 2.85 -17.69
N LEU A 282 -2.02 2.18 -16.63
CA LEU A 282 -2.52 0.82 -16.74
C LEU A 282 -3.85 0.79 -17.49
N PRO A 283 -4.07 -0.21 -18.38
CA PRO A 283 -5.36 -0.40 -19.02
C PRO A 283 -6.46 -0.60 -17.98
N PHE A 284 -7.63 0.01 -18.22
CA PHE A 284 -8.78 0.02 -17.31
C PHE A 284 -9.18 -1.38 -16.80
N VAL A 285 -9.32 -2.37 -17.69
CA VAL A 285 -9.73 -3.74 -17.32
C VAL A 285 -8.68 -4.41 -16.44
N TYR A 286 -7.41 -4.19 -16.74
CA TYR A 286 -6.29 -4.77 -16.01
C TYR A 286 -6.28 -4.29 -14.55
N TYR A 287 -6.55 -3.01 -14.36
CA TYR A 287 -6.62 -2.38 -13.05
C TYR A 287 -7.66 -3.03 -12.13
N TRP A 288 -8.84 -3.40 -12.67
CA TRP A 288 -9.87 -4.09 -11.88
C TRP A 288 -9.48 -5.54 -11.55
N VAL A 289 -8.86 -6.25 -12.50
CA VAL A 289 -8.44 -7.64 -12.31
C VAL A 289 -7.36 -7.75 -11.23
N LEU A 290 -6.46 -6.78 -11.12
CA LEU A 290 -5.41 -6.78 -10.09
C LEU A 290 -5.96 -6.86 -8.66
N HIS A 291 -7.18 -6.39 -8.40
CA HIS A 291 -7.79 -6.50 -7.07
C HIS A 291 -8.05 -7.95 -6.64
N ILE A 292 -8.20 -8.88 -7.58
CA ILE A 292 -8.26 -10.31 -7.27
C ILE A 292 -6.93 -10.78 -6.68
N VAL A 293 -5.82 -10.27 -7.20
CA VAL A 293 -4.46 -10.59 -6.73
C VAL A 293 -4.16 -9.89 -5.41
N TRP A 294 -4.42 -8.57 -5.32
CA TRP A 294 -4.10 -7.80 -4.13
C TRP A 294 -4.87 -8.25 -2.89
N LEU A 295 -6.09 -8.74 -3.07
CA LEU A 295 -6.93 -9.24 -1.98
C LEU A 295 -6.87 -10.77 -1.82
N PHE A 296 -6.03 -11.47 -2.60
CA PHE A 296 -5.89 -12.92 -2.47
C PHE A 296 -5.29 -13.29 -1.10
N PRO A 297 -5.79 -14.38 -0.45
CA PRO A 297 -6.84 -15.31 -0.90
C PRO A 297 -8.28 -14.87 -0.61
N TRP A 298 -8.49 -13.74 0.04
CA TRP A 298 -9.81 -13.27 0.49
C TRP A 298 -10.73 -12.86 -0.67
N SER A 299 -10.16 -12.45 -1.79
CA SER A 299 -10.90 -12.17 -3.03
C SER A 299 -11.72 -13.35 -3.53
N LEU A 300 -11.33 -14.58 -3.22
CA LEU A 300 -12.07 -15.80 -3.59
C LEU A 300 -13.48 -15.85 -2.95
N PHE A 301 -13.68 -15.16 -1.82
CA PHE A 301 -14.98 -15.07 -1.14
C PHE A 301 -15.83 -13.89 -1.64
N ALA A 302 -15.30 -13.02 -2.49
CA ALA A 302 -16.04 -11.86 -3.01
C ALA A 302 -17.33 -12.25 -3.74
N PRO A 303 -17.42 -13.31 -4.57
CA PRO A 303 -18.67 -13.74 -5.19
C PRO A 303 -19.76 -14.07 -4.18
N ALA A 304 -19.40 -14.75 -3.07
CA ALA A 304 -20.36 -15.04 -2.00
C ALA A 304 -20.88 -13.75 -1.34
N ALA A 305 -19.97 -12.79 -1.09
CA ALA A 305 -20.32 -11.50 -0.51
C ALA A 305 -21.23 -10.68 -1.44
N LEU A 306 -20.95 -10.63 -2.73
CA LEU A 306 -21.74 -9.91 -3.72
C LEU A 306 -23.16 -10.49 -3.85
N ILE A 307 -23.31 -11.83 -3.82
CA ILE A 307 -24.61 -12.49 -3.90
C ILE A 307 -25.46 -12.16 -2.68
N ILE A 308 -24.87 -12.17 -1.47
CA ILE A 308 -25.60 -11.76 -0.26
C ILE A 308 -25.97 -10.28 -0.34
N ALA A 309 -25.05 -9.42 -0.72
CA ALA A 309 -25.32 -8.00 -0.89
C ALA A 309 -26.48 -7.76 -1.86
N TRP A 310 -26.49 -8.45 -3.00
CA TRP A 310 -27.57 -8.37 -3.98
C TRP A 310 -28.91 -8.85 -3.43
N LYS A 311 -28.95 -10.02 -2.76
CA LYS A 311 -30.18 -10.57 -2.19
C LYS A 311 -30.75 -9.72 -1.06
N THR A 312 -29.90 -9.04 -0.30
CA THR A 312 -30.31 -8.22 0.85
C THR A 312 -30.51 -6.74 0.52
N ARG A 313 -30.22 -6.30 -0.72
CA ARG A 313 -30.23 -4.88 -1.10
C ARG A 313 -31.51 -4.13 -0.79
N HIS A 314 -32.68 -4.75 -1.02
CA HIS A 314 -33.99 -4.13 -0.74
C HIS A 314 -34.22 -3.95 0.76
N SER A 315 -33.90 -4.97 1.57
CA SER A 315 -33.96 -4.88 3.02
C SER A 315 -33.04 -3.78 3.55
N TRP A 316 -31.82 -3.68 3.03
CA TRP A 316 -30.86 -2.63 3.42
C TRP A 316 -31.36 -1.22 3.10
N MET A 317 -31.98 -1.02 1.94
CA MET A 317 -32.59 0.27 1.57
C MET A 317 -33.69 0.68 2.49
N GLN A 318 -34.54 -0.27 2.96
CA GLN A 318 -35.58 -0.01 3.93
C GLN A 318 -35.03 0.34 5.31
N HIS A 319 -34.00 -0.36 5.77
CA HIS A 319 -33.42 -0.17 7.11
C HIS A 319 -32.53 1.09 7.23
N ILE A 320 -31.93 1.58 6.13
CA ILE A 320 -31.09 2.78 6.17
C ILE A 320 -31.88 4.05 6.56
N ARG A 321 -33.20 4.10 6.21
CA ARG A 321 -34.05 5.27 6.39
C ARG A 321 -34.93 5.22 7.66
N LYS A 322 -35.29 4.03 8.14
CA LYS A 322 -36.20 3.90 9.30
C LYS A 322 -35.56 4.38 10.58
N ASP A 323 -36.19 5.30 11.30
CA ASP A 323 -35.80 5.66 12.66
C ASP A 323 -36.22 4.55 13.65
N ALA A 324 -35.32 4.17 14.55
CA ALA A 324 -35.51 3.06 15.48
C ALA A 324 -36.69 3.25 16.47
N GLY A 325 -37.30 4.44 16.53
CA GLY A 325 -38.39 4.74 17.43
C GLY A 325 -39.77 4.39 16.94
N GLN A 326 -39.97 3.96 15.67
CA GLN A 326 -41.30 3.80 15.08
C GLN A 326 -41.81 2.35 15.00
N THR A 327 -41.11 1.35 15.50
CA THR A 327 -41.45 -0.07 15.30
C THR A 327 -41.34 -0.95 16.54
N VAL A 328 -41.34 -0.40 17.73
CA VAL A 328 -41.44 -1.21 18.95
C VAL A 328 -42.91 -1.25 19.37
N ASP A 329 -43.56 -2.37 19.07
CA ASP A 329 -44.95 -2.57 19.44
C ASP A 329 -45.13 -2.37 20.95
N PHE A 330 -46.20 -1.65 21.29
CA PHE A 330 -46.56 -1.25 22.65
C PHE A 330 -46.86 -2.45 23.60
N TYR A 331 -46.95 -3.66 23.03
CA TYR A 331 -47.33 -4.88 23.74
C TYR A 331 -46.16 -5.76 24.24
N LEU A 332 -44.92 -5.38 24.01
CA LEU A 332 -43.77 -6.16 24.47
C LEU A 332 -43.38 -5.81 25.93
N ASP A 333 -43.01 -6.82 26.68
CA ASP A 333 -42.39 -6.65 28.01
C ASP A 333 -41.11 -5.79 27.91
N HIS A 334 -40.76 -5.09 29.01
CA HIS A 334 -39.66 -4.11 29.01
C HIS A 334 -38.30 -4.73 28.58
N ALA A 335 -38.02 -5.96 29.01
CA ALA A 335 -36.81 -6.69 28.58
C ALA A 335 -36.86 -7.03 27.07
N ALA A 336 -37.99 -7.49 26.56
CA ALA A 336 -38.16 -7.78 25.15
C ALA A 336 -38.10 -6.52 24.27
N ARG A 337 -38.56 -5.37 24.76
CA ARG A 337 -38.44 -4.06 24.09
C ARG A 337 -36.96 -3.64 23.97
N LEU A 338 -36.16 -3.82 25.05
CA LEU A 338 -34.72 -3.51 25.02
C LEU A 338 -33.96 -4.40 24.05
N ASP A 339 -34.29 -5.70 23.98
CA ASP A 339 -33.67 -6.64 23.05
C ASP A 339 -33.99 -6.31 21.59
N VAL A 340 -35.27 -5.99 21.29
CA VAL A 340 -35.67 -5.56 19.95
C VAL A 340 -35.04 -4.23 19.57
N ALA A 341 -34.98 -3.26 20.50
CA ALA A 341 -34.33 -1.96 20.26
C ALA A 341 -32.84 -2.13 19.98
N ASN A 342 -32.14 -2.97 20.73
CA ASN A 342 -30.74 -3.30 20.51
C ASN A 342 -30.50 -3.99 19.15
N TYR A 343 -31.37 -4.95 18.79
CA TYR A 343 -31.30 -5.63 17.50
C TYR A 343 -31.48 -4.66 16.32
N VAL A 344 -32.50 -3.80 16.38
CA VAL A 344 -32.78 -2.78 15.34
C VAL A 344 -31.59 -1.79 15.24
N PHE A 345 -31.05 -1.39 16.38
CA PHE A 345 -29.87 -0.50 16.41
C PHE A 345 -28.64 -1.14 15.75
N GLN A 346 -28.36 -2.41 16.06
CA GLN A 346 -27.27 -3.16 15.43
C GLN A 346 -27.48 -3.31 13.93
N LEU A 347 -28.71 -3.66 13.50
CA LEU A 347 -29.05 -3.82 12.09
C LEU A 347 -28.84 -2.51 11.32
N LYS A 348 -29.21 -1.37 11.91
CA LYS A 348 -29.02 -0.04 11.34
C LYS A 348 -27.54 0.32 11.19
N PHE A 349 -26.75 0.10 12.25
CA PHE A 349 -25.29 0.34 12.21
C PHE A 349 -24.61 -0.53 11.15
N ARG A 350 -24.95 -1.82 11.09
CA ARG A 350 -24.46 -2.75 10.08
C ARG A 350 -24.78 -2.28 8.66
N THR A 351 -26.04 -1.88 8.42
CA THR A 351 -26.48 -1.41 7.10
C THR A 351 -25.74 -0.13 6.68
N ARG A 352 -25.61 0.85 7.58
CA ARG A 352 -24.87 2.08 7.32
C ARG A 352 -23.40 1.82 7.07
N THR A 353 -22.79 0.90 7.85
CA THR A 353 -21.41 0.46 7.63
C THR A 353 -21.25 -0.13 6.23
N ALA A 354 -22.10 -1.07 5.83
CA ALA A 354 -22.01 -1.71 4.51
C ALA A 354 -22.15 -0.69 3.36
N TRP A 355 -23.05 0.28 3.47
CA TRP A 355 -23.19 1.35 2.49
C TRP A 355 -21.97 2.27 2.47
N LEU A 356 -21.49 2.72 3.63
CA LEU A 356 -20.31 3.61 3.70
C LEU A 356 -19.08 2.96 3.06
N LEU A 357 -18.77 1.72 3.46
CA LEU A 357 -17.62 0.98 2.93
C LEU A 357 -17.79 0.67 1.43
N GLY A 358 -19.01 0.32 1.00
CA GLY A 358 -19.32 0.05 -0.40
C GLY A 358 -19.18 1.30 -1.28
N ILE A 359 -19.76 2.44 -0.87
CA ILE A 359 -19.65 3.70 -1.61
C ILE A 359 -18.21 4.14 -1.69
N PHE A 360 -17.46 4.09 -0.58
CA PHE A 360 -16.04 4.43 -0.54
C PHE A 360 -15.22 3.58 -1.52
N SER A 361 -15.43 2.26 -1.51
CA SER A 361 -14.69 1.35 -2.39
C SER A 361 -15.02 1.58 -3.86
N VAL A 362 -16.30 1.69 -4.20
CA VAL A 362 -16.74 1.93 -5.58
C VAL A 362 -16.22 3.28 -6.09
N PHE A 363 -16.33 4.33 -5.26
CA PHE A 363 -15.82 5.64 -5.65
C PHE A 363 -14.31 5.61 -5.90
N THR A 364 -13.53 5.01 -4.99
CA THR A 364 -12.07 4.90 -5.13
C THR A 364 -11.68 4.16 -6.41
N LEU A 365 -12.34 3.03 -6.70
CA LEU A 365 -12.09 2.26 -7.91
C LEU A 365 -12.45 3.05 -9.18
N LEU A 366 -13.59 3.71 -9.20
CA LEU A 366 -14.02 4.52 -10.34
C LEU A 366 -13.10 5.73 -10.56
N PHE A 367 -12.71 6.42 -9.47
CA PHE A 367 -11.82 7.56 -9.54
C PHE A 367 -10.49 7.21 -10.23
N PHE A 368 -9.83 6.14 -9.81
CA PHE A 368 -8.57 5.72 -10.42
C PHE A 368 -8.73 4.98 -11.75
N SER A 369 -9.94 4.55 -12.09
CA SER A 369 -10.22 4.06 -13.44
C SER A 369 -10.30 5.19 -14.47
N LEU A 370 -10.63 6.40 -14.02
CA LEU A 370 -10.76 7.60 -14.88
C LEU A 370 -9.48 8.46 -14.89
N SER A 371 -8.61 8.30 -13.88
CA SER A 371 -7.38 9.07 -13.69
C SER A 371 -6.15 8.31 -14.17
N THR A 372 -4.99 8.96 -14.12
CA THR A 372 -3.71 8.25 -14.10
C THR A 372 -3.62 7.38 -12.84
N ASN A 373 -3.15 6.17 -12.99
CA ASN A 373 -3.14 5.19 -11.90
C ASN A 373 -1.79 4.48 -11.80
N GLN A 374 -1.45 4.15 -10.57
CA GLN A 374 -0.46 3.15 -10.21
C GLN A 374 -1.21 2.00 -9.53
N GLU A 375 -0.68 0.80 -9.60
CA GLU A 375 -1.35 -0.40 -9.08
C GLU A 375 -1.74 -0.33 -7.60
N TYR A 376 -0.99 0.42 -6.79
CA TYR A 376 -1.22 0.58 -5.35
C TYR A 376 -2.11 1.79 -4.98
N TYR A 377 -2.50 2.64 -5.92
CA TYR A 377 -3.33 3.82 -5.59
C TYR A 377 -4.69 3.47 -5.00
N THR A 378 -5.21 2.28 -5.28
CA THR A 378 -6.46 1.80 -4.70
C THR A 378 -6.34 1.21 -3.30
N TRP A 379 -5.16 1.20 -2.69
CA TRP A 379 -4.98 0.67 -1.33
C TRP A 379 -6.07 1.12 -0.35
N PRO A 380 -6.50 2.40 -0.30
CA PRO A 380 -7.54 2.82 0.62
C PRO A 380 -8.86 2.03 0.51
N CYS A 381 -9.17 1.44 -0.63
CA CYS A 381 -10.38 0.62 -0.78
C CYS A 381 -10.18 -0.86 -0.43
N TRP A 382 -8.95 -1.36 -0.33
CA TRP A 382 -8.71 -2.78 -0.02
C TRP A 382 -9.22 -3.15 1.36
N ILE A 383 -8.99 -2.27 2.35
CA ILE A 383 -9.44 -2.49 3.73
C ILE A 383 -10.97 -2.58 3.83
N PRO A 384 -11.75 -1.60 3.30
CA PRO A 384 -13.19 -1.70 3.19
C PRO A 384 -13.70 -2.95 2.48
N LEU A 385 -13.07 -3.34 1.38
CA LEU A 385 -13.45 -4.56 0.64
C LEU A 385 -13.27 -5.82 1.48
N VAL A 386 -12.12 -5.97 2.16
CA VAL A 386 -11.87 -7.08 3.08
C VAL A 386 -12.88 -7.09 4.23
N MET A 387 -13.20 -5.92 4.80
CA MET A 387 -14.21 -5.81 5.86
C MET A 387 -15.59 -6.24 5.38
N LEU A 388 -16.00 -5.87 4.16
CA LEU A 388 -17.27 -6.28 3.57
C LEU A 388 -17.31 -7.80 3.32
N ILE A 389 -16.24 -8.37 2.77
CA ILE A 389 -16.10 -9.82 2.55
C ILE A 389 -16.20 -10.55 3.90
N ALA A 390 -15.46 -10.12 4.91
CA ALA A 390 -15.44 -10.70 6.25
C ALA A 390 -16.83 -10.65 6.92
N GLY A 391 -17.51 -9.50 6.84
CA GLY A 391 -18.85 -9.32 7.38
C GLY A 391 -19.90 -10.21 6.70
N MET A 392 -19.83 -10.36 5.38
CA MET A 392 -20.73 -11.22 4.62
C MET A 392 -20.42 -12.71 4.86
N LEU A 393 -19.15 -13.09 4.89
CA LEU A 393 -18.72 -14.46 5.20
C LEU A 393 -19.21 -14.90 6.59
N ALA A 394 -18.98 -14.07 7.61
CA ALA A 394 -19.47 -14.33 8.96
C ALA A 394 -21.02 -14.47 8.99
N THR A 395 -21.73 -13.62 8.24
CA THR A 395 -23.20 -13.70 8.14
C THR A 395 -23.68 -15.00 7.52
N ILE A 396 -23.01 -15.46 6.45
CA ILE A 396 -23.33 -16.74 5.78
C ILE A 396 -23.12 -17.89 6.76
N GLU A 397 -22.00 -17.90 7.46
CA GLU A 397 -21.64 -18.96 8.40
C GLU A 397 -22.57 -19.00 9.61
N ASP A 398 -22.89 -17.85 10.21
CA ASP A 398 -23.85 -17.76 11.33
C ASP A 398 -25.23 -18.27 10.92
N THR A 399 -25.70 -17.88 9.73
CA THR A 399 -26.98 -18.33 9.19
C THR A 399 -26.96 -19.82 8.90
N TRP A 400 -25.86 -20.32 8.38
CA TRP A 400 -25.69 -21.74 8.06
C TRP A 400 -25.68 -22.61 9.32
N GLU A 401 -24.96 -22.21 10.35
CA GLU A 401 -24.91 -22.90 11.65
C GLU A 401 -26.28 -22.87 12.35
N ALA A 402 -26.99 -21.73 12.34
CA ALA A 402 -28.34 -21.61 12.91
C ALA A 402 -29.36 -22.53 12.20
N ALA A 403 -29.32 -22.57 10.86
CA ALA A 403 -30.20 -23.40 10.06
C ALA A 403 -29.97 -24.91 10.33
N HIS A 404 -28.76 -25.32 10.68
CA HIS A 404 -28.48 -26.72 10.99
C HIS A 404 -28.80 -27.10 12.44
N ARG A 405 -28.70 -26.18 13.40
CA ARG A 405 -29.09 -26.41 14.78
C ARG A 405 -30.57 -26.58 14.97
N ASN A 406 -31.38 -25.81 14.23
CA ASN A 406 -32.85 -25.83 14.34
C ASN A 406 -33.50 -26.93 13.49
N ARG A 407 -32.74 -27.93 13.05
CA ARG A 407 -33.23 -28.94 12.12
C ARG A 407 -33.92 -30.08 12.84
N THR A 408 -35.22 -30.20 12.64
CA THR A 408 -36.09 -31.34 13.10
C THR A 408 -36.45 -32.31 11.98
N GLY A 409 -35.59 -32.47 10.94
CA GLY A 409 -35.94 -33.37 9.82
C GLY A 409 -34.83 -33.52 8.77
N THR A 410 -35.05 -34.35 7.75
CA THR A 410 -34.13 -34.72 6.68
C THR A 410 -34.02 -33.72 5.54
N SER A 411 -34.75 -32.61 5.55
CA SER A 411 -34.74 -31.64 4.44
C SER A 411 -33.40 -30.90 4.36
N LYS A 412 -32.85 -30.76 3.14
CA LYS A 412 -31.64 -29.98 2.87
C LYS A 412 -31.93 -28.48 2.96
N VAL A 413 -31.45 -27.81 4.01
CA VAL A 413 -31.54 -26.35 4.11
C VAL A 413 -30.48 -25.69 3.20
N ARG A 414 -30.98 -24.98 2.18
CA ARG A 414 -30.09 -24.17 1.32
C ARG A 414 -29.95 -22.77 1.92
N VAL A 415 -28.75 -22.45 2.41
CA VAL A 415 -28.41 -21.10 2.88
C VAL A 415 -27.81 -20.30 1.71
N ALA A 416 -28.32 -19.08 1.51
CA ALA A 416 -27.77 -18.22 0.46
C ALA A 416 -26.28 -17.95 0.70
N GLY A 417 -25.47 -18.15 -0.32
CA GLY A 417 -24.04 -17.93 -0.27
C GLY A 417 -23.19 -19.15 0.14
N SER A 418 -23.74 -20.16 0.86
CA SER A 418 -22.96 -21.32 1.31
C SER A 418 -22.30 -22.11 0.16
N PHE A 419 -23.00 -22.26 -0.96
CA PHE A 419 -22.47 -22.85 -2.17
C PHE A 419 -21.19 -22.12 -2.65
N TRP A 420 -21.23 -20.80 -2.70
CA TRP A 420 -20.11 -19.98 -3.16
C TRP A 420 -18.93 -20.01 -2.20
N VAL A 421 -19.18 -20.11 -0.88
CA VAL A 421 -18.12 -20.28 0.12
C VAL A 421 -17.40 -21.62 -0.04
N ILE A 422 -18.15 -22.71 -0.29
CA ILE A 422 -17.52 -24.03 -0.56
C ILE A 422 -16.71 -23.96 -1.85
N ASN A 423 -17.27 -23.41 -2.93
CA ASN A 423 -16.55 -23.28 -4.21
C ASN A 423 -15.31 -22.39 -4.10
N ALA A 424 -15.33 -21.36 -3.27
CA ALA A 424 -14.14 -20.55 -2.98
C ALA A 424 -12.99 -21.40 -2.37
N HIS A 425 -13.33 -22.32 -1.44
CA HIS A 425 -12.32 -23.24 -0.88
C HIS A 425 -11.83 -24.28 -1.90
N ILE A 426 -12.74 -24.79 -2.75
CA ILE A 426 -12.36 -25.69 -3.85
C ILE A 426 -11.43 -24.96 -4.81
N LEU A 427 -11.78 -23.73 -5.21
CA LEU A 427 -10.94 -22.92 -6.10
C LEU A 427 -9.58 -22.62 -5.45
N PHE A 428 -9.56 -22.33 -4.15
CA PHE A 428 -8.32 -22.14 -3.42
C PHE A 428 -7.44 -23.39 -3.43
N ALA A 429 -8.03 -24.57 -3.25
CA ALA A 429 -7.31 -25.84 -3.31
C ALA A 429 -6.77 -26.14 -4.71
N VAL A 430 -7.57 -25.87 -5.76
CA VAL A 430 -7.16 -26.07 -7.17
C VAL A 430 -6.03 -25.11 -7.55
N VAL A 431 -6.19 -23.81 -7.24
CA VAL A 431 -5.14 -22.81 -7.51
C VAL A 431 -3.88 -23.14 -6.71
N GLY A 432 -4.02 -23.48 -5.42
CA GLY A 432 -2.90 -23.86 -4.57
C GLY A 432 -2.14 -25.07 -5.12
N ALA A 433 -2.85 -26.11 -5.53
CA ALA A 433 -2.23 -27.28 -6.14
C ALA A 433 -1.54 -26.97 -7.48
N GLY A 434 -2.16 -26.12 -8.32
CA GLY A 434 -1.57 -25.69 -9.59
C GLY A 434 -0.27 -24.90 -9.41
N VAL A 435 -0.27 -23.93 -8.46
CA VAL A 435 0.93 -23.17 -8.14
C VAL A 435 2.00 -24.07 -7.51
N ALA A 436 1.63 -24.97 -6.59
CA ALA A 436 2.56 -25.94 -6.01
C ALA A 436 3.20 -26.82 -7.06
N ALA A 437 2.43 -27.32 -8.03
CA ALA A 437 2.95 -28.11 -9.14
C ALA A 437 3.95 -27.31 -10.00
N ALA A 438 3.65 -26.06 -10.33
CA ALA A 438 4.57 -25.18 -11.07
C ALA A 438 5.88 -24.94 -10.31
N LEU A 439 5.80 -24.68 -8.99
CA LEU A 439 6.98 -24.53 -8.15
C LEU A 439 7.82 -25.81 -8.07
N ILE A 440 7.18 -26.98 -7.96
CA ILE A 440 7.86 -28.29 -7.94
C ILE A 440 8.57 -28.53 -9.30
N LEU A 441 7.96 -28.18 -10.43
CA LEU A 441 8.59 -28.28 -11.74
C LEU A 441 9.83 -27.39 -11.83
N GLY A 442 9.76 -26.12 -11.43
CA GLY A 442 10.92 -25.23 -11.40
C GLY A 442 12.05 -25.75 -10.48
N LEU A 443 11.69 -26.29 -9.30
CA LEU A 443 12.65 -26.94 -8.41
C LEU A 443 13.31 -28.16 -9.04
N TRP A 444 12.55 -28.95 -9.78
CA TRP A 444 13.06 -30.13 -10.51
C TRP A 444 14.02 -29.73 -11.62
N GLU A 445 13.69 -28.72 -12.41
CA GLU A 445 14.56 -28.21 -13.48
C GLU A 445 15.88 -27.65 -12.95
N SER A 446 15.85 -27.00 -11.79
CA SER A 446 17.04 -26.39 -11.17
C SER A 446 17.82 -27.34 -10.25
N ARG A 447 17.42 -28.60 -10.09
CA ARG A 447 17.96 -29.51 -9.04
C ARG A 447 19.49 -29.74 -9.12
N ASN A 448 20.05 -29.75 -10.32
CA ASN A 448 21.47 -30.00 -10.57
C ASN A 448 22.32 -28.71 -10.63
N LEU A 449 21.71 -27.55 -10.57
CA LEU A 449 22.41 -26.26 -10.64
C LEU A 449 22.96 -25.89 -9.25
N PRO A 450 24.14 -25.25 -9.17
CA PRO A 450 24.61 -24.67 -7.92
C PRO A 450 23.71 -23.52 -7.48
N TYR A 451 23.75 -23.18 -6.20
CA TYR A 451 23.11 -21.95 -5.71
C TYR A 451 23.82 -20.72 -6.27
N VAL A 452 23.05 -19.74 -6.75
CA VAL A 452 23.54 -18.45 -7.26
C VAL A 452 22.86 -17.35 -6.46
N ALA A 453 23.67 -16.44 -5.91
CA ALA A 453 23.17 -15.32 -5.09
C ALA A 453 22.51 -14.22 -5.93
N ASP A 454 23.12 -13.89 -7.09
CA ASP A 454 22.57 -12.92 -8.05
C ASP A 454 21.57 -13.61 -8.98
N ILE A 455 20.27 -13.46 -8.66
CA ILE A 455 19.19 -14.03 -9.46
C ILE A 455 19.12 -13.41 -10.85
N GLY A 456 19.60 -12.18 -11.05
CA GLY A 456 19.56 -11.45 -12.32
C GLY A 456 20.25 -12.21 -13.45
N THR A 457 21.31 -12.97 -13.15
CA THR A 457 22.02 -13.81 -14.11
C THR A 457 21.23 -15.03 -14.58
N LEU A 458 20.17 -15.40 -13.85
CA LEU A 458 19.33 -16.57 -14.10
C LEU A 458 17.96 -16.21 -14.68
N LEU A 459 17.63 -14.92 -14.79
CA LEU A 459 16.37 -14.43 -15.33
C LEU A 459 16.41 -14.40 -16.87
N ALA A 460 15.24 -14.48 -17.50
CA ALA A 460 15.12 -14.25 -18.92
C ALA A 460 15.35 -12.76 -19.23
N HIS A 461 16.36 -12.46 -20.05
CA HIS A 461 16.56 -11.10 -20.57
C HIS A 461 15.47 -10.82 -21.62
N ARG A 462 14.30 -10.39 -21.14
CA ARG A 462 13.24 -9.89 -21.99
C ARG A 462 13.49 -8.41 -22.19
N GLY A 463 13.73 -7.99 -23.43
CA GLY A 463 13.76 -6.57 -23.82
C GLY A 463 12.35 -5.98 -23.76
N VAL A 464 11.72 -6.06 -22.60
CA VAL A 464 10.37 -5.53 -22.40
C VAL A 464 10.54 -4.13 -21.87
N GLY A 465 10.18 -3.16 -22.69
CA GLY A 465 10.07 -1.79 -22.28
C GLY A 465 9.06 -1.67 -21.13
N ASP A 466 9.40 -0.84 -20.18
CA ASP A 466 8.55 -0.25 -19.14
C ASP A 466 7.48 -1.16 -18.53
N TYR A 467 7.87 -2.07 -17.69
CA TYR A 467 6.94 -2.72 -16.77
C TYR A 467 6.43 -1.71 -15.76
N SER A 468 5.17 -1.35 -15.87
CA SER A 468 4.48 -0.50 -14.88
C SER A 468 4.06 -1.24 -13.61
N LEU A 469 4.45 -2.52 -13.45
CA LEU A 469 4.06 -3.38 -12.33
C LEU A 469 5.24 -3.66 -11.41
N SER A 470 5.06 -3.44 -10.11
CA SER A 470 6.07 -3.68 -9.07
C SER A 470 6.55 -5.15 -8.98
N MET A 471 5.86 -6.07 -9.65
CA MET A 471 6.15 -7.51 -9.64
C MET A 471 6.53 -8.05 -11.03
N SER A 472 6.85 -7.19 -11.98
CA SER A 472 7.11 -7.58 -13.38
C SER A 472 8.22 -8.62 -13.52
N HIS A 473 9.28 -8.55 -12.71
CA HIS A 473 10.39 -9.52 -12.75
C HIS A 473 9.99 -10.97 -12.41
N PHE A 474 8.83 -11.21 -11.81
CA PHE A 474 8.32 -12.57 -11.66
C PHE A 474 7.95 -13.23 -12.99
N PHE A 475 7.67 -12.44 -14.02
CA PHE A 475 7.41 -12.94 -15.36
C PHE A 475 8.69 -13.33 -16.12
N ASP A 476 9.86 -12.92 -15.60
CA ASP A 476 11.17 -13.23 -16.17
C ASP A 476 11.75 -14.54 -15.60
N LEU A 477 11.04 -15.18 -14.65
CA LEU A 477 11.47 -16.45 -14.05
C LEU A 477 11.63 -17.53 -15.10
N THR A 478 12.78 -18.21 -15.03
CA THR A 478 13.10 -19.41 -15.81
C THR A 478 13.23 -20.61 -14.88
N GLY A 479 13.25 -21.85 -15.41
CA GLY A 479 13.54 -23.02 -14.59
C GLY A 479 14.85 -22.90 -13.80
N PRO A 480 15.97 -22.45 -14.42
CA PRO A 480 17.24 -22.19 -13.72
C PRO A 480 17.16 -21.21 -12.57
N SER A 481 16.30 -20.19 -12.61
CA SER A 481 16.19 -19.18 -11.54
C SER A 481 15.76 -19.77 -10.19
N PHE A 482 15.12 -20.95 -10.19
CA PHE A 482 14.80 -21.67 -8.96
C PHE A 482 16.02 -22.19 -8.19
N ALA A 483 17.23 -22.18 -8.79
CA ALA A 483 18.45 -22.43 -8.04
C ALA A 483 18.67 -21.42 -6.92
N ALA A 484 18.29 -20.14 -7.12
CA ALA A 484 18.32 -19.09 -6.10
C ALA A 484 17.08 -19.11 -5.17
N LEU A 485 15.97 -19.70 -5.61
CA LEU A 485 14.68 -19.66 -4.94
C LEU A 485 14.27 -20.97 -4.25
N ARG A 486 15.19 -21.93 -4.02
CA ARG A 486 14.85 -23.27 -3.50
C ARG A 486 14.04 -23.21 -2.20
N LEU A 487 14.55 -22.53 -1.18
CA LEU A 487 13.89 -22.45 0.13
C LEU A 487 12.49 -21.84 0.04
N PRO A 488 12.30 -20.64 -0.53
CA PRO A 488 10.96 -20.06 -0.64
C PRO A 488 10.02 -20.88 -1.54
N ALA A 489 10.50 -21.48 -2.60
CA ALA A 489 9.68 -22.31 -3.48
C ALA A 489 9.20 -23.59 -2.79
N ILE A 490 10.06 -24.28 -2.03
CA ILE A 490 9.67 -25.45 -1.23
C ILE A 490 8.62 -25.06 -0.20
N LEU A 491 8.87 -23.98 0.57
CA LEU A 491 7.95 -23.53 1.60
C LEU A 491 6.59 -23.15 1.02
N ALA A 492 6.57 -22.43 -0.11
CA ALA A 492 5.35 -22.05 -0.81
C ALA A 492 4.61 -23.28 -1.37
N ALA A 493 5.32 -24.23 -1.99
CA ALA A 493 4.71 -25.43 -2.59
C ALA A 493 4.04 -26.29 -1.51
N VAL A 494 4.73 -26.57 -0.40
CA VAL A 494 4.18 -27.34 0.72
C VAL A 494 2.96 -26.63 1.33
N THR A 495 3.07 -25.32 1.55
CA THR A 495 2.01 -24.52 2.16
C THR A 495 0.77 -24.48 1.28
N LEU A 496 0.93 -24.26 -0.03
CA LEU A 496 -0.19 -24.16 -0.99
C LEU A 496 -0.79 -25.54 -1.32
N LEU A 497 -0.08 -26.63 -1.10
CA LEU A 497 -0.65 -27.95 -1.24
C LEU A 497 -1.45 -28.36 0.00
N LEU A 498 -0.90 -28.18 1.20
CA LEU A 498 -1.50 -28.67 2.43
C LEU A 498 -2.53 -27.72 3.03
N GLY A 499 -2.27 -26.41 2.99
CA GLY A 499 -3.13 -25.42 3.64
C GLY A 499 -4.54 -25.34 3.05
N PRO A 500 -4.69 -25.11 1.73
CA PRO A 500 -5.99 -25.04 1.09
C PRO A 500 -6.80 -26.33 1.16
N THR A 501 -6.14 -27.50 1.06
CA THR A 501 -6.79 -28.81 1.20
C THR A 501 -7.29 -29.05 2.62
N THR A 502 -6.52 -28.66 3.64
CA THR A 502 -6.91 -28.68 5.05
C THR A 502 -8.09 -27.72 5.31
N ALA A 503 -8.04 -26.49 4.77
CA ALA A 503 -9.10 -25.52 4.90
C ALA A 503 -10.42 -26.04 4.28
N LEU A 504 -10.37 -26.67 3.10
CA LEU A 504 -11.51 -27.31 2.45
C LEU A 504 -12.04 -28.49 3.31
N GLY A 505 -11.20 -29.36 3.81
CA GLY A 505 -11.58 -30.47 4.67
C GLY A 505 -12.32 -29.99 5.95
N LEU A 506 -11.78 -28.96 6.62
CA LEU A 506 -12.43 -28.34 7.78
C LEU A 506 -13.77 -27.71 7.41
N ARG A 507 -13.89 -27.10 6.21
CA ARG A 507 -15.14 -26.51 5.70
C ARG A 507 -16.20 -27.58 5.49
N LEU A 508 -15.84 -28.70 4.90
CA LEU A 508 -16.74 -29.84 4.68
C LEU A 508 -17.17 -30.48 6.01
N MET A 509 -16.30 -30.49 7.01
CA MET A 509 -16.60 -30.89 8.39
C MET A 509 -17.39 -29.84 9.18
N ARG A 510 -17.76 -28.72 8.56
CA ARG A 510 -18.49 -27.58 9.17
C ARG A 510 -17.76 -26.89 10.31
N ARG A 511 -16.44 -27.03 10.39
CA ARG A 511 -15.59 -26.27 11.31
C ARG A 511 -15.25 -24.92 10.70
N ASN A 512 -16.26 -24.05 10.58
CA ASN A 512 -16.22 -22.82 9.78
C ASN A 512 -15.08 -21.87 10.21
N ILE A 513 -15.00 -21.56 11.51
CA ILE A 513 -13.95 -20.66 12.04
C ILE A 513 -12.56 -21.23 11.78
N SER A 514 -12.34 -22.51 12.14
CA SER A 514 -11.06 -23.18 11.91
C SER A 514 -10.66 -23.19 10.42
N SER A 515 -11.62 -23.45 9.53
CA SER A 515 -11.41 -23.40 8.09
C SER A 515 -10.94 -22.01 7.61
N THR A 516 -11.63 -20.94 8.01
CA THR A 516 -11.27 -19.57 7.61
C THR A 516 -9.96 -19.11 8.26
N VAL A 517 -9.69 -19.51 9.50
CA VAL A 517 -8.38 -19.25 10.13
C VAL A 517 -7.26 -19.99 9.40
N THR A 518 -7.51 -21.23 8.96
CA THR A 518 -6.53 -22.00 8.16
C THR A 518 -6.21 -21.28 6.83
N VAL A 519 -7.20 -20.68 6.16
CA VAL A 519 -6.94 -19.84 4.96
C VAL A 519 -5.97 -18.70 5.30
N GLY A 520 -6.21 -17.97 6.41
CA GLY A 520 -5.33 -16.88 6.83
C GLY A 520 -3.93 -17.34 7.22
N VAL A 521 -3.81 -18.45 7.98
CA VAL A 521 -2.51 -19.00 8.35
C VAL A 521 -1.74 -19.49 7.12
N THR A 522 -2.42 -20.19 6.21
CA THR A 522 -1.82 -20.59 4.92
C THR A 522 -1.28 -19.38 4.16
N SER A 523 -2.09 -18.33 4.07
CA SER A 523 -1.62 -17.10 3.43
C SER A 523 -0.42 -16.49 4.16
N ALA A 524 -0.44 -16.42 5.49
CA ALA A 524 0.68 -15.87 6.26
C ALA A 524 1.99 -16.64 6.00
N VAL A 525 1.96 -17.97 5.99
CA VAL A 525 3.15 -18.81 5.69
C VAL A 525 3.59 -18.62 4.25
N PHE A 526 2.65 -18.54 3.29
CA PHE A 526 2.97 -18.22 1.91
C PHE A 526 3.61 -16.82 1.77
N LEU A 527 3.12 -15.81 2.51
CA LEU A 527 3.69 -14.47 2.52
C LEU A 527 5.10 -14.43 3.12
N ILE A 528 5.40 -15.30 4.10
CA ILE A 528 6.78 -15.48 4.60
C ILE A 528 7.67 -16.06 3.50
N ALA A 529 7.20 -17.08 2.77
CA ALA A 529 7.92 -17.61 1.62
C ALA A 529 8.13 -16.54 0.53
N ALA A 530 7.10 -15.75 0.24
CA ALA A 530 7.18 -14.62 -0.70
C ALA A 530 8.18 -13.57 -0.22
N HIS A 531 8.26 -13.28 1.09
CA HIS A 531 9.27 -12.37 1.64
C HIS A 531 10.69 -12.90 1.44
N ILE A 532 10.93 -14.18 1.70
CA ILE A 532 12.24 -14.80 1.46
C ILE A 532 12.61 -14.74 -0.03
N ALA A 533 11.63 -14.98 -0.93
CA ALA A 533 11.84 -14.80 -2.36
C ALA A 533 12.17 -13.36 -2.71
N PHE A 534 11.41 -12.39 -2.18
CA PHE A 534 11.64 -10.97 -2.42
C PHE A 534 13.04 -10.51 -1.97
N ALA A 535 13.54 -11.04 -0.84
CA ALA A 535 14.91 -10.80 -0.42
C ALA A 535 15.95 -11.43 -1.37
N ARG A 536 15.61 -12.49 -2.10
CA ARG A 536 16.49 -13.05 -3.15
C ARG A 536 16.51 -12.23 -4.44
N PHE A 537 15.47 -11.42 -4.67
CA PHE A 537 15.42 -10.47 -5.77
C PHE A 537 16.13 -9.15 -5.44
N GLU A 538 16.73 -8.99 -4.25
CA GLU A 538 17.45 -7.79 -3.84
C GLU A 538 18.42 -7.24 -4.89
N PRO A 539 19.26 -8.07 -5.58
CA PRO A 539 20.21 -7.55 -6.57
C PRO A 539 19.53 -6.83 -7.75
N MET A 540 18.30 -7.24 -8.11
CA MET A 540 17.51 -6.57 -9.14
C MET A 540 16.87 -5.27 -8.65
N LEU A 541 16.47 -5.24 -7.39
CA LEU A 541 15.59 -4.21 -6.83
C LEU A 541 16.33 -3.11 -6.08
N SER A 542 17.56 -3.38 -5.60
CA SER A 542 18.38 -2.45 -4.82
C SER A 542 19.80 -2.41 -5.39
N SER A 543 20.43 -1.26 -5.30
CA SER A 543 21.83 -1.08 -5.66
C SER A 543 22.75 -1.00 -4.41
N LYS A 544 22.26 -1.50 -3.25
CA LYS A 544 23.03 -1.45 -1.99
C LYS A 544 24.39 -2.12 -2.08
N GLN A 545 24.51 -3.26 -2.77
CA GLN A 545 25.79 -3.96 -2.91
C GLN A 545 26.83 -3.13 -3.68
N LEU A 546 26.40 -2.30 -4.64
CA LEU A 546 27.28 -1.34 -5.31
C LEU A 546 27.69 -0.21 -4.35
N ALA A 547 26.76 0.28 -3.54
CA ALA A 547 27.05 1.24 -2.47
C ALA A 547 28.07 0.69 -1.47
N ASP A 548 27.92 -0.56 -1.01
CA ASP A 548 28.86 -1.22 -0.09
C ASP A 548 30.27 -1.32 -0.69
N THR A 549 30.37 -1.54 -2.01
CA THR A 549 31.64 -1.54 -2.74
C THR A 549 32.30 -0.15 -2.73
N ILE A 550 31.51 0.90 -2.97
CA ILE A 550 32.00 2.29 -2.89
C ILE A 550 32.47 2.60 -1.46
N LEU A 551 31.68 2.27 -0.43
CA LEU A 551 31.98 2.53 0.97
C LEU A 551 33.25 1.80 1.45
N THR A 552 33.59 0.64 0.87
CA THR A 552 34.76 -0.16 1.26
C THR A 552 36.02 0.23 0.50
N LYS A 553 35.91 0.71 -0.75
CA LYS A 553 37.04 0.96 -1.65
C LYS A 553 37.26 2.42 -2.03
N GLY A 554 36.26 3.26 -1.79
CA GLY A 554 36.27 4.69 -2.09
C GLY A 554 36.84 5.56 -0.98
N ALA A 555 36.98 6.83 -1.28
CA ALA A 555 37.33 7.88 -0.35
C ALA A 555 36.24 8.95 -0.27
N PRO A 556 36.08 9.66 0.86
CA PRO A 556 35.11 10.75 0.98
C PRO A 556 35.29 11.89 -0.04
N SER A 557 36.50 12.02 -0.59
CA SER A 557 36.83 13.01 -1.62
C SER A 557 36.46 12.58 -3.03
N ASP A 558 36.01 11.35 -3.24
CA ASP A 558 35.64 10.84 -4.55
C ASP A 558 34.29 11.39 -4.98
N ASP A 559 34.01 11.40 -6.30
CA ASP A 559 32.75 11.82 -6.86
C ASP A 559 31.90 10.60 -7.28
N PHE A 560 30.62 10.58 -6.91
CA PHE A 560 29.67 9.60 -7.41
C PHE A 560 28.84 10.21 -8.53
N ILE A 561 28.82 9.55 -9.69
CA ILE A 561 28.17 10.00 -10.91
C ILE A 561 27.13 8.98 -11.34
N VAL A 562 25.91 9.42 -11.61
CA VAL A 562 24.84 8.60 -12.18
C VAL A 562 24.66 8.98 -13.64
N PHE A 563 24.77 8.02 -14.56
CA PHE A 563 24.47 8.24 -15.97
C PHE A 563 22.97 8.14 -16.22
N GLY A 564 22.24 9.20 -15.90
CA GLY A 564 20.81 9.34 -16.00
C GLY A 564 20.17 10.05 -14.83
N ASP A 565 18.89 9.73 -14.56
CA ASP A 565 18.14 10.29 -13.43
C ASP A 565 18.59 9.64 -12.11
N GLN A 566 18.49 10.40 -11.04
CA GLN A 566 18.84 9.92 -9.70
C GLN A 566 18.00 8.73 -9.23
N SER A 567 16.77 8.55 -9.75
CA SER A 567 15.91 7.41 -9.42
C SER A 567 16.56 6.08 -9.80
N ASP A 568 17.39 6.05 -10.86
CA ASP A 568 18.10 4.87 -11.33
C ASP A 568 19.08 4.30 -10.29
N ALA A 569 19.65 5.18 -9.43
CA ALA A 569 20.65 4.85 -8.42
C ALA A 569 20.27 5.36 -7.03
N SER A 570 18.97 5.52 -6.76
CA SER A 570 18.50 6.19 -5.54
C SER A 570 18.97 5.51 -4.25
N SER A 571 19.06 4.17 -4.23
CA SER A 571 19.59 3.45 -3.06
C SER A 571 21.10 3.64 -2.89
N VAL A 572 21.91 3.74 -3.98
CA VAL A 572 23.33 4.07 -3.87
C VAL A 572 23.50 5.46 -3.25
N ILE A 573 22.77 6.44 -3.78
CA ILE A 573 22.81 7.81 -3.25
C ILE A 573 22.43 7.83 -1.77
N TYR A 574 21.37 7.12 -1.37
CA TYR A 574 20.93 7.03 0.02
C TYR A 574 22.01 6.44 0.94
N TYR A 575 22.64 5.33 0.55
CA TYR A 575 23.63 4.68 1.40
C TYR A 575 25.00 5.38 1.42
N THR A 576 25.31 6.21 0.42
CA THR A 576 26.62 6.86 0.28
C THR A 576 26.61 8.37 0.57
N HIS A 577 25.43 9.03 0.72
CA HIS A 577 25.36 10.49 0.85
C HIS A 577 26.17 11.04 2.04
N ARG A 578 26.16 10.33 3.19
CA ARG A 578 26.97 10.74 4.36
C ARG A 578 28.46 10.51 4.16
N PHE A 579 28.82 9.51 3.38
CA PHE A 579 30.21 9.19 3.11
C PHE A 579 30.87 10.27 2.24
N PHE A 580 30.19 10.67 1.17
CA PHE A 580 30.70 11.73 0.30
C PHE A 580 30.49 13.13 0.88
N GLY A 581 29.42 13.36 1.62
CA GLY A 581 29.08 14.67 2.18
C GLY A 581 28.63 15.72 1.15
N HIS A 582 28.52 15.34 -0.11
CA HIS A 582 28.02 16.17 -1.21
C HIS A 582 27.05 15.39 -2.10
N PRO A 583 26.16 16.08 -2.84
CA PRO A 583 25.22 15.43 -3.74
C PRO A 583 25.91 14.66 -4.87
N ALA A 584 25.27 13.57 -5.32
CA ALA A 584 25.71 12.82 -6.50
C ALA A 584 25.54 13.65 -7.77
N LEU A 585 26.49 13.52 -8.70
CA LEU A 585 26.44 14.16 -10.01
C LEU A 585 25.54 13.36 -10.97
N LEU A 586 24.78 14.05 -11.81
CA LEU A 586 23.81 13.44 -12.72
C LEU A 586 24.16 13.78 -14.17
N VAL A 587 24.34 12.76 -15.01
CA VAL A 587 24.55 12.97 -16.45
C VAL A 587 23.20 13.01 -17.15
N MET A 588 22.58 14.17 -17.06
CA MET A 588 21.28 14.47 -17.70
C MET A 588 21.12 15.96 -17.94
N GLU A 589 20.20 16.32 -18.83
CA GLU A 589 19.86 17.71 -19.06
C GLU A 589 19.08 18.31 -17.88
N ARG A 590 19.61 19.39 -17.29
CA ARG A 590 18.92 20.15 -16.26
C ARG A 590 17.64 20.76 -16.82
N CYS A 591 16.49 20.60 -16.15
CA CYS A 591 15.23 21.21 -16.53
C CYS A 591 14.81 20.90 -17.98
N SER A 592 14.98 19.64 -18.42
CA SER A 592 14.67 19.24 -19.78
C SER A 592 13.21 19.49 -20.15
N PRO A 593 12.93 20.21 -21.26
CA PRO A 593 11.55 20.51 -21.70
C PRO A 593 10.80 19.25 -22.20
N HIS A 594 11.52 18.18 -22.51
CA HIS A 594 10.93 16.93 -22.97
C HIS A 594 10.24 16.14 -21.86
N GLY A 595 10.43 16.52 -20.58
CA GLY A 595 9.77 15.90 -19.44
C GLY A 595 10.15 14.45 -19.16
N ASN A 596 11.24 13.97 -19.78
CA ASN A 596 11.78 12.64 -19.53
C ASN A 596 12.62 12.68 -18.23
N GLY A 597 12.09 12.13 -17.15
CA GLY A 597 12.73 12.11 -15.85
C GLY A 597 11.72 12.04 -14.71
N SER A 598 12.22 11.86 -13.50
CA SER A 598 11.42 11.87 -12.28
C SER A 598 10.84 13.25 -11.98
N SER A 599 9.97 13.34 -10.97
CA SER A 599 9.41 14.62 -10.49
C SER A 599 10.46 15.62 -10.01
N MET A 600 11.71 15.18 -9.80
CA MET A 600 12.87 16.04 -9.49
C MET A 600 13.20 17.01 -10.62
N LEU A 601 12.79 16.70 -11.86
CA LEU A 601 13.01 17.58 -13.01
C LEU A 601 12.41 18.98 -12.79
N TRP A 602 11.24 19.06 -12.11
CA TRP A 602 10.65 20.35 -11.76
C TRP A 602 11.52 21.16 -10.80
N GLY A 603 12.01 20.49 -9.74
CA GLY A 603 12.92 21.11 -8.76
C GLY A 603 14.25 21.56 -9.35
N SER A 604 14.73 20.89 -10.40
CA SER A 604 15.99 21.25 -11.08
C SER A 604 15.91 22.59 -11.82
N CYS A 605 14.69 23.08 -12.14
CA CYS A 605 14.49 24.35 -12.82
C CYS A 605 14.64 25.58 -11.91
N TYR A 606 14.62 25.40 -10.60
CA TYR A 606 14.83 26.50 -9.65
C TYR A 606 16.23 27.08 -9.76
N PRO A 607 16.42 28.41 -9.64
CA PRO A 607 17.72 29.06 -9.75
C PRO A 607 18.76 28.51 -8.77
N ASP A 608 18.31 28.15 -7.56
CA ASP A 608 19.12 27.64 -6.46
C ASP A 608 19.27 26.09 -6.47
N ALA A 609 18.88 25.43 -7.55
CA ALA A 609 19.14 24.00 -7.71
C ALA A 609 20.66 23.74 -7.72
N PRO A 610 21.11 22.64 -7.09
CA PRO A 610 22.53 22.34 -6.99
C PRO A 610 23.17 22.15 -8.37
N ASN A 611 24.47 22.53 -8.49
CA ASN A 611 25.21 22.37 -9.73
C ASN A 611 25.76 20.95 -9.89
N ILE A 612 24.86 19.99 -10.11
CA ILE A 612 25.14 18.56 -10.19
C ILE A 612 24.84 17.96 -11.56
N PHE A 613 24.33 18.75 -12.49
CA PHE A 613 23.93 18.28 -13.82
C PHE A 613 25.11 18.40 -14.79
N LEU A 614 25.51 17.29 -15.38
CA LEU A 614 26.60 17.19 -16.34
C LEU A 614 26.07 16.84 -17.72
N SER A 615 26.59 17.50 -18.76
CA SER A 615 26.45 16.98 -20.11
C SER A 615 27.41 15.81 -20.34
N GLN A 616 27.15 15.00 -21.37
CA GLN A 616 28.06 13.90 -21.74
C GLN A 616 29.46 14.42 -22.08
N ASP A 617 29.57 15.59 -22.71
CA ASP A 617 30.88 16.22 -23.02
C ASP A 617 31.62 16.66 -21.75
N GLN A 618 30.89 17.17 -20.74
CA GLN A 618 31.49 17.53 -19.45
C GLN A 618 31.99 16.29 -18.71
N LEU A 619 31.20 15.20 -18.70
CA LEU A 619 31.65 13.93 -18.14
C LEU A 619 32.93 13.45 -18.84
N ALA A 620 32.97 13.44 -20.18
CA ALA A 620 34.11 12.99 -20.95
C ALA A 620 35.39 13.82 -20.69
N LYS A 621 35.26 15.12 -20.39
CA LYS A 621 36.37 16.02 -20.04
C LYS A 621 36.84 15.84 -18.60
N GLN A 622 35.92 15.58 -17.65
CA GLN A 622 36.27 15.42 -16.23
C GLN A 622 36.83 14.03 -15.92
N TRP A 623 36.44 13.01 -16.70
CA TRP A 623 36.80 11.62 -16.48
C TRP A 623 38.32 11.39 -16.51
N GLY A 624 38.88 10.90 -15.38
CA GLY A 624 40.32 10.70 -15.20
C GLY A 624 41.09 11.92 -14.66
N HIS A 625 40.38 13.04 -14.37
CA HIS A 625 40.99 14.25 -13.81
C HIS A 625 40.43 14.55 -12.41
N GLY A 626 41.20 15.16 -11.53
CA GLY A 626 40.78 15.53 -10.18
C GLY A 626 40.67 14.35 -9.21
N SER A 627 39.59 14.30 -8.44
CA SER A 627 39.20 13.18 -7.55
C SER A 627 38.90 11.91 -8.34
N ARG A 628 38.83 10.76 -7.67
CA ARG A 628 38.35 9.52 -8.30
C ARG A 628 36.88 9.69 -8.61
N HIS A 629 36.45 9.16 -9.77
CA HIS A 629 35.08 9.13 -10.16
C HIS A 629 34.53 7.68 -10.12
N TRP A 630 33.36 7.54 -9.53
CA TRP A 630 32.56 6.33 -9.54
C TRP A 630 31.35 6.56 -10.46
N LEU A 631 31.23 5.81 -11.55
CA LEU A 631 30.16 5.96 -12.53
C LEU A 631 29.21 4.77 -12.45
N PHE A 632 27.94 5.05 -12.21
CA PHE A 632 26.86 4.09 -12.24
C PHE A 632 26.04 4.25 -13.52
N ALA A 633 25.67 3.14 -14.16
CA ALA A 633 24.65 3.11 -15.19
C ALA A 633 23.91 1.78 -15.21
N GLN A 634 22.64 1.84 -15.65
CA GLN A 634 21.85 0.65 -16.00
C GLN A 634 22.30 0.10 -17.35
N ASP A 635 22.09 -1.20 -17.60
CA ASP A 635 22.47 -1.87 -18.86
C ASP A 635 21.85 -1.23 -20.11
N THR A 636 20.67 -0.65 -20.00
CA THR A 636 20.04 0.12 -21.08
C THR A 636 20.87 1.30 -21.57
N LYS A 637 21.74 1.85 -20.71
CA LYS A 637 22.61 3.00 -20.96
C LYS A 637 24.07 2.60 -21.11
N ARG A 638 24.41 1.33 -20.91
CA ARG A 638 25.78 0.81 -20.87
C ARG A 638 26.54 1.08 -22.17
N SER A 639 25.93 0.80 -23.32
CA SER A 639 26.56 1.03 -24.63
C SER A 639 26.91 2.50 -24.87
N SER A 640 26.05 3.43 -24.42
CA SER A 640 26.30 4.87 -24.52
C SER A 640 27.49 5.30 -23.64
N VAL A 641 27.60 4.75 -22.43
CA VAL A 641 28.73 5.00 -21.52
C VAL A 641 30.04 4.45 -22.11
N GLU A 642 30.01 3.21 -22.61
CA GLU A 642 31.20 2.57 -23.20
C GLU A 642 31.68 3.26 -24.48
N GLN A 643 30.78 3.82 -25.28
CA GLN A 643 31.15 4.65 -26.44
C GLN A 643 31.72 6.00 -26.02
N LEU A 644 31.10 6.68 -25.06
CA LEU A 644 31.52 8.01 -24.62
C LEU A 644 32.89 7.99 -23.96
N LEU A 645 33.21 6.98 -23.16
CA LEU A 645 34.42 6.88 -22.37
C LEU A 645 35.35 5.73 -22.84
N ALA A 646 35.29 5.38 -24.12
CA ALA A 646 36.01 4.25 -24.69
C ALA A 646 37.47 4.16 -24.26
N GLY A 647 37.90 3.00 -23.73
CA GLY A 647 39.28 2.74 -23.28
C GLY A 647 39.69 3.39 -21.97
N ARG A 648 38.77 4.16 -21.32
CA ARG A 648 39.05 4.85 -20.04
C ARG A 648 38.23 4.34 -18.87
N LEU A 649 37.41 3.32 -19.10
CA LEU A 649 36.53 2.71 -18.09
C LEU A 649 37.20 1.51 -17.45
N ILE A 650 37.25 1.50 -16.14
CA ILE A 650 37.70 0.34 -15.35
C ILE A 650 36.43 -0.25 -14.68
N PRO A 651 35.97 -1.44 -15.10
CA PRO A 651 34.80 -2.06 -14.49
C PRO A 651 35.14 -2.50 -13.06
N VAL A 652 34.31 -2.15 -12.11
CA VAL A 652 34.47 -2.50 -10.70
C VAL A 652 33.54 -3.67 -10.34
N GLN A 653 32.28 -3.52 -10.65
CA GLN A 653 31.26 -4.53 -10.31
C GLN A 653 30.03 -4.38 -11.20
N THR A 654 29.49 -5.52 -11.62
CA THR A 654 28.17 -5.61 -12.28
C THR A 654 27.28 -6.48 -11.43
N ILE A 655 26.07 -6.02 -11.14
CA ILE A 655 25.06 -6.73 -10.38
C ILE A 655 23.74 -6.60 -11.12
N ALA A 656 23.17 -7.73 -11.51
CA ALA A 656 21.96 -7.78 -12.33
C ALA A 656 22.11 -6.93 -13.60
N ASP A 657 21.32 -5.89 -13.76
CA ASP A 657 21.32 -4.96 -14.90
C ASP A 657 22.05 -3.63 -14.61
N LYS A 658 22.91 -3.58 -13.59
CA LYS A 658 23.55 -2.37 -13.08
C LYS A 658 25.05 -2.55 -13.06
N THR A 659 25.79 -1.58 -13.58
CA THR A 659 27.26 -1.61 -13.61
C THR A 659 27.85 -0.37 -12.97
N LEU A 660 28.89 -0.59 -12.17
CA LEU A 660 29.73 0.43 -11.55
C LEU A 660 31.12 0.39 -12.17
N TRP A 661 31.60 1.54 -12.63
CA TRP A 661 32.94 1.75 -13.15
C TRP A 661 33.68 2.78 -12.32
N THR A 662 35.01 2.80 -12.50
CA THR A 662 35.90 3.89 -12.00
C THR A 662 36.87 4.34 -13.08
N ASP A 663 37.42 5.53 -12.90
CA ASP A 663 38.36 6.14 -13.82
C ASP A 663 39.82 5.76 -13.55
N ARG A 664 40.12 5.12 -12.42
CA ARG A 664 41.50 4.71 -12.01
C ARG A 664 41.46 3.43 -11.16
N PRO A 665 42.57 2.67 -11.12
CA PRO A 665 42.65 1.44 -10.32
C PRO A 665 42.27 1.64 -8.85
N LEU A 666 41.68 0.63 -8.25
CA LEU A 666 41.24 0.63 -6.84
C LEU A 666 42.43 0.43 -5.90
#